data_0a1ca366f4d6a1f1886115517f236484
#
_entry.id   0a1ca366f4d6a1f1886115517f236484
#
_cell.length_a   1.000
_cell.length_b   1.000
_cell.length_c   1.000
_cell.angle_alpha   90.00
_cell.angle_beta   90.00
_cell.angle_gamma   90.00
#
_symmetry.space_group_name_H-M   'P 1'
#
loop_
_entity.id
_entity.type
_entity.pdbx_description
1 polymer ?
#
loop_
_entity_poly.entity_id
_entity_poly.type
_entity_poly.pdbx_seq_one_letter_code
_entity_poly.pdbx_strand_id
1 'polypeptide(L)'
;MLNRISILKDKMLSQPRFVSIEQALIITRTYQENEDKSIPYKRALSLYNALNEIEIGMEPEELIVGNRTKGVRYGVVFPESGISWVDREFETIPTRPQDKFNVRPEDIETFRKVIVPYWKGKSLEDVIKNRFGNEISAISKVVKVNQTDHAQGHICPNVKEWLELGPQGYIDLARNHLKTCSESKKEFYECVILVMQGVQKFMLRYHDLALEMNKKAVAKICKNLAYKPAVTFYEALQSLWFLFVVLHMESNASSFSPGRLDETLYSYYKQDIDSGMLKESEALELIECLWLKFNEIVYLRNAHSAKYFAGFPIGFNICVGGQDQNGNDFSNELSHLFLNAQEDIGLPQPNLSVRLHEHTNDELLKHAIRVVSKGSGMPQFFNDKAIIKAMEDLGISHFDAMDYAIVGCVELTTQGNNLGWSDSGMFNMNKVLELTLNHGRCLLTGKQMGPDYGSLSTYTSFSDLESAFEKMMDYFIDKMIPCLEEVEKAHIDILPTAFLSSVIDDCMEKGMDVTRGGAHYNLSGIQMIQVANLADSLAALKKLVYDEKKIDAADLEKALKENFSNNEVMRQMLLNRAPKYGNDVEWVDEIGAKWALNFRNKLRKYTNYRNGEYHTGMYTVSAHVPMGENVGASCDGRLAQTPLADGGLSAVYGRDLKGPTAVLKSVSHLDNSCTTNGGLLNMKFLPEFFKTESGIDKFANFMRTFVDLEIPHIQFNVVRKEDLLNAKIHPDQYRSLTVRVAGYTAYFTELAGELQDEIIARTSYDNI
;
A
#
# COMPACT_ATOMS: atom_id res chain seq x y z
N MET A 1 23.49 -17.33 1.92
CA MET A 1 23.53 -16.31 0.83
C MET A 1 24.75 -16.56 -0.05
N LEU A 2 24.55 -16.66 -1.36
CA LEU A 2 25.63 -16.84 -2.32
C LEU A 2 26.47 -15.56 -2.49
N ASN A 3 27.73 -15.68 -2.88
CA ASN A 3 28.65 -14.53 -3.00
C ASN A 3 28.08 -13.42 -3.93
N ARG A 4 27.44 -13.82 -5.06
CA ARG A 4 26.80 -12.90 -6.01
C ARG A 4 25.76 -12.02 -5.33
N ILE A 5 24.87 -12.62 -4.55
CA ILE A 5 23.77 -11.94 -3.86
C ILE A 5 24.31 -10.92 -2.86
N SER A 6 25.34 -11.28 -2.10
CA SER A 6 26.01 -10.36 -1.18
C SER A 6 26.60 -9.15 -1.90
N ILE A 7 27.31 -9.38 -3.01
CA ILE A 7 27.91 -8.30 -3.82
C ILE A 7 26.83 -7.34 -4.35
N LEU A 8 25.75 -7.89 -4.95
CA LEU A 8 24.67 -7.06 -5.50
C LEU A 8 23.94 -6.30 -4.41
N LYS A 9 23.67 -6.93 -3.25
CA LYS A 9 23.03 -6.28 -2.09
C LYS A 9 23.89 -5.12 -1.57
N ASP A 10 25.18 -5.33 -1.37
CA ASP A 10 26.10 -4.31 -0.88
C ASP A 10 26.22 -3.13 -1.86
N LYS A 11 26.33 -3.42 -3.16
CA LYS A 11 26.34 -2.40 -4.22
C LYS A 11 25.05 -1.57 -4.20
N MET A 12 23.88 -2.22 -4.18
CA MET A 12 22.58 -1.54 -4.16
C MET A 12 22.43 -0.64 -2.93
N LEU A 13 22.81 -1.12 -1.74
CA LEU A 13 22.67 -0.36 -0.49
C LEU A 13 23.66 0.80 -0.37
N SER A 14 24.86 0.68 -0.95
CA SER A 14 25.91 1.70 -0.89
C SER A 14 25.73 2.82 -1.92
N GLN A 15 24.95 2.60 -3.00
CA GLN A 15 24.75 3.61 -4.02
C GLN A 15 23.86 4.77 -3.47
N PRO A 16 24.25 6.03 -3.72
CA PRO A 16 23.44 7.17 -3.32
C PRO A 16 22.18 7.27 -4.18
N ARG A 17 21.06 7.63 -3.55
CA ARG A 17 19.79 7.91 -4.23
C ARG A 17 19.78 9.33 -4.79
N PHE A 18 19.43 9.49 -6.07
CA PHE A 18 19.26 10.79 -6.71
C PHE A 18 17.84 10.97 -7.24
N VAL A 19 17.40 12.22 -7.33
CA VAL A 19 16.26 12.57 -8.17
C VAL A 19 16.72 12.51 -9.63
N SER A 20 15.92 11.90 -10.51
CA SER A 20 16.15 11.82 -11.94
C SER A 20 15.08 12.61 -12.70
N ILE A 21 15.52 13.52 -13.56
CA ILE A 21 14.66 14.28 -14.48
C ILE A 21 14.76 13.77 -15.93
N GLU A 22 15.55 12.73 -16.19
CA GLU A 22 15.81 12.22 -17.53
C GLU A 22 14.52 11.86 -18.28
N GLN A 23 13.68 11.00 -17.66
CA GLN A 23 12.40 10.63 -18.25
C GLN A 23 11.46 11.82 -18.39
N ALA A 24 11.48 12.77 -17.44
CA ALA A 24 10.67 13.98 -17.50
C ALA A 24 11.02 14.86 -18.70
N LEU A 25 12.30 14.94 -19.08
CA LEU A 25 12.75 15.64 -20.30
C LEU A 25 12.22 14.95 -21.57
N ILE A 26 12.28 13.63 -21.64
CA ILE A 26 11.76 12.85 -22.78
C ILE A 26 10.25 13.07 -22.92
N ILE A 27 9.49 12.95 -21.82
CA ILE A 27 8.04 13.16 -21.80
C ILE A 27 7.72 14.60 -22.27
N THR A 28 8.41 15.60 -21.71
CA THR A 28 8.18 17.01 -22.05
C THR A 28 8.40 17.27 -23.54
N ARG A 29 9.54 16.84 -24.09
CA ARG A 29 9.83 16.94 -25.51
C ARG A 29 8.77 16.25 -26.37
N THR A 30 8.38 15.02 -26.01
CA THR A 30 7.37 14.27 -26.75
C THR A 30 6.05 15.01 -26.82
N TYR A 31 5.62 15.62 -25.71
CA TYR A 31 4.38 16.40 -25.69
C TYR A 31 4.47 17.68 -26.52
N GLN A 32 5.61 18.38 -26.48
CA GLN A 32 5.85 19.59 -27.27
C GLN A 32 5.85 19.33 -28.78
N GLU A 33 6.45 18.20 -29.20
CA GLU A 33 6.51 17.82 -30.61
C GLU A 33 5.19 17.28 -31.17
N ASN A 34 4.23 16.96 -30.30
CA ASN A 34 2.94 16.31 -30.64
C ASN A 34 1.75 17.04 -30.02
N GLU A 35 1.75 18.36 -29.98
CA GLU A 35 0.68 19.15 -29.34
C GLU A 35 -0.69 18.94 -29.97
N ASP A 36 -0.77 18.62 -31.26
CA ASP A 36 -1.99 18.33 -32.02
C ASP A 36 -2.59 16.94 -31.72
N LYS A 37 -1.87 16.06 -31.03
CA LYS A 37 -2.29 14.69 -30.74
C LYS A 37 -3.08 14.58 -29.43
N SER A 38 -3.86 13.53 -29.34
CA SER A 38 -4.63 13.18 -28.13
C SER A 38 -3.72 12.90 -26.92
N ILE A 39 -4.25 13.02 -25.72
CA ILE A 39 -3.51 12.65 -24.50
C ILE A 39 -3.14 11.17 -24.47
N PRO A 40 -4.05 10.20 -24.78
CA PRO A 40 -3.68 8.79 -24.83
C PRO A 40 -2.49 8.51 -25.75
N TYR A 41 -2.51 9.07 -26.96
CA TYR A 41 -1.40 8.90 -27.91
C TYR A 41 -0.09 9.51 -27.39
N LYS A 42 -0.13 10.73 -26.85
CA LYS A 42 1.07 11.38 -26.29
C LYS A 42 1.66 10.58 -25.13
N ARG A 43 0.83 10.02 -24.27
CA ARG A 43 1.28 9.16 -23.18
C ARG A 43 1.92 7.86 -23.71
N ALA A 44 1.29 7.18 -24.65
CA ALA A 44 1.82 5.98 -25.26
C ALA A 44 3.16 6.24 -25.97
N LEU A 45 3.26 7.34 -26.72
CA LEU A 45 4.49 7.75 -27.39
C LEU A 45 5.59 8.17 -26.39
N SER A 46 5.23 8.81 -25.30
CA SER A 46 6.18 9.16 -24.22
C SER A 46 6.79 7.92 -23.58
N LEU A 47 5.98 6.89 -23.30
CA LEU A 47 6.48 5.61 -22.80
C LEU A 47 7.37 4.91 -23.83
N TYR A 48 6.94 4.86 -25.09
CA TYR A 48 7.75 4.33 -26.18
C TYR A 48 9.11 5.00 -26.27
N ASN A 49 9.15 6.34 -26.24
CA ASN A 49 10.40 7.11 -26.31
C ASN A 49 11.26 6.88 -25.05
N ALA A 50 10.67 6.88 -23.86
CA ALA A 50 11.39 6.61 -22.62
C ALA A 50 12.06 5.22 -22.65
N LEU A 51 11.34 4.17 -23.06
CA LEU A 51 11.87 2.81 -23.21
C LEU A 51 13.04 2.71 -24.21
N ASN A 52 13.06 3.60 -25.20
CA ASN A 52 14.11 3.62 -26.21
C ASN A 52 15.31 4.48 -25.84
N GLU A 53 15.15 5.51 -25.02
CA GLU A 53 16.14 6.57 -24.89
C GLU A 53 16.80 6.66 -23.50
N ILE A 54 16.11 6.30 -22.40
CA ILE A 54 16.73 6.38 -21.05
C ILE A 54 18.06 5.63 -21.02
N GLU A 55 19.02 6.13 -20.26
CA GLU A 55 20.23 5.39 -20.01
C GLU A 55 19.92 4.09 -19.25
N ILE A 56 20.42 2.98 -19.77
CA ILE A 56 20.31 1.66 -19.12
C ILE A 56 21.65 1.25 -18.52
N GLY A 57 21.59 0.39 -17.50
CA GLY A 57 22.77 -0.16 -16.85
C GLY A 57 22.57 -1.62 -16.44
N MET A 58 23.65 -2.32 -16.22
CA MET A 58 23.66 -3.69 -15.70
C MET A 58 24.95 -3.91 -14.92
N GLU A 59 24.85 -4.57 -13.77
CA GLU A 59 26.02 -5.00 -13.01
C GLU A 59 26.54 -6.35 -13.50
N PRO A 60 27.87 -6.60 -13.39
CA PRO A 60 28.44 -7.87 -13.85
C PRO A 60 27.83 -9.11 -13.19
N GLU A 61 27.37 -9.01 -11.97
CA GLU A 61 26.80 -10.11 -11.20
C GLU A 61 25.32 -10.35 -11.47
N GLU A 62 24.60 -9.43 -12.13
CA GLU A 62 23.17 -9.56 -12.37
C GLU A 62 22.81 -10.76 -13.25
N LEU A 63 21.76 -11.48 -12.82
CA LEU A 63 21.08 -12.51 -13.60
C LEU A 63 19.71 -11.99 -14.08
N ILE A 64 19.02 -11.21 -13.27
CA ILE A 64 17.78 -10.50 -13.64
C ILE A 64 18.15 -9.05 -13.94
N VAL A 65 17.80 -8.55 -15.12
CA VAL A 65 18.20 -7.22 -15.61
C VAL A 65 16.99 -6.34 -15.88
N GLY A 66 17.20 -5.05 -15.88
CA GLY A 66 16.17 -4.05 -16.13
C GLY A 66 16.00 -3.07 -14.97
N ASN A 67 15.95 -1.78 -15.29
CA ASN A 67 15.60 -0.73 -14.35
C ASN A 67 15.03 0.47 -15.14
N ARG A 68 14.33 1.37 -14.46
CA ARG A 68 13.78 2.60 -15.03
C ARG A 68 14.77 3.77 -15.04
N THR A 69 15.97 3.59 -14.51
CA THR A 69 17.10 4.53 -14.48
C THR A 69 18.40 3.75 -14.52
N LYS A 70 19.48 4.36 -14.96
CA LYS A 70 20.81 3.74 -14.94
C LYS A 70 21.28 3.45 -13.51
N GLY A 71 21.08 4.39 -12.59
CA GLY A 71 21.38 4.18 -11.18
C GLY A 71 20.19 3.54 -10.46
N VAL A 72 20.48 2.74 -9.42
CA VAL A 72 19.44 2.11 -8.60
C VAL A 72 18.89 3.07 -7.54
N ARG A 73 17.62 2.87 -7.16
CA ARG A 73 16.95 3.65 -6.11
C ARG A 73 16.82 5.15 -6.43
N TYR A 74 16.76 5.54 -7.71
CA TYR A 74 16.52 6.92 -8.10
C TYR A 74 15.04 7.27 -8.04
N GLY A 75 14.73 8.49 -7.56
CA GLY A 75 13.40 9.08 -7.58
C GLY A 75 13.11 9.71 -8.93
N VAL A 76 12.22 9.11 -9.72
CA VAL A 76 11.87 9.58 -11.06
C VAL A 76 10.79 10.65 -10.99
N VAL A 77 10.99 11.75 -11.71
CA VAL A 77 10.00 12.83 -11.86
C VAL A 77 9.07 12.52 -13.03
N PHE A 78 7.76 12.57 -12.76
CA PHE A 78 6.69 12.44 -13.74
C PHE A 78 5.96 13.78 -13.86
N PRO A 79 6.29 14.61 -14.88
CA PRO A 79 5.82 15.99 -14.94
C PRO A 79 4.32 16.11 -15.19
N GLU A 80 3.72 15.12 -15.82
CA GLU A 80 2.28 15.05 -16.06
C GLU A 80 1.48 14.79 -14.77
N SER A 81 2.09 14.21 -13.75
CA SER A 81 1.46 13.91 -12.47
C SER A 81 1.55 15.07 -11.48
N GLY A 82 2.77 15.49 -11.15
CA GLY A 82 2.97 16.50 -10.11
C GLY A 82 4.20 17.35 -10.34
N ILE A 83 4.03 18.48 -10.99
CA ILE A 83 5.13 19.39 -11.31
C ILE A 83 5.31 20.47 -10.25
N SER A 84 4.23 21.02 -9.73
CA SER A 84 4.25 22.16 -8.83
C SER A 84 4.84 21.83 -7.46
N TRP A 85 4.60 20.62 -6.94
CA TRP A 85 5.21 20.21 -5.69
C TRP A 85 6.73 19.96 -5.84
N VAL A 86 7.17 19.39 -6.99
CA VAL A 86 8.59 19.17 -7.26
C VAL A 86 9.33 20.50 -7.31
N ASP A 87 8.78 21.52 -8.01
CA ASP A 87 9.39 22.84 -8.07
C ASP A 87 9.55 23.51 -6.70
N ARG A 88 8.53 23.37 -5.83
CA ARG A 88 8.58 23.92 -4.47
C ARG A 88 9.62 23.23 -3.56
N GLU A 89 9.78 21.93 -3.70
CA GLU A 89 10.55 21.10 -2.76
C GLU A 89 11.91 20.66 -3.28
N PHE A 90 12.23 20.88 -4.56
CA PHE A 90 13.39 20.28 -5.21
C PHE A 90 14.71 20.50 -4.43
N GLU A 91 14.93 21.71 -3.92
CA GLU A 91 16.13 22.07 -3.13
C GLU A 91 16.10 21.48 -1.72
N THR A 92 14.92 21.17 -1.18
CA THR A 92 14.77 20.70 0.21
C THR A 92 14.70 19.17 0.32
N ILE A 93 14.50 18.44 -0.78
CA ILE A 93 14.48 16.97 -0.81
C ILE A 93 15.70 16.35 -0.12
N PRO A 94 16.95 16.85 -0.25
CA PRO A 94 18.12 16.27 0.42
C PRO A 94 18.11 16.41 1.93
N THR A 95 17.42 17.41 2.47
CA THR A 95 17.48 17.77 3.90
C THR A 95 16.19 17.50 4.66
N ARG A 96 15.13 17.06 3.99
CA ARG A 96 13.84 16.75 4.63
C ARG A 96 13.96 15.61 5.66
N PRO A 97 13.05 15.47 6.63
CA PRO A 97 13.18 14.51 7.73
C PRO A 97 13.32 13.06 7.30
N GLN A 98 12.62 12.65 6.21
CA GLN A 98 12.59 11.27 5.72
C GLN A 98 12.50 11.22 4.20
N ASP A 99 12.70 10.03 3.60
CA ASP A 99 12.64 9.77 2.15
C ASP A 99 13.55 10.71 1.34
N LYS A 100 14.78 10.91 1.81
CA LYS A 100 15.76 11.83 1.23
C LYS A 100 16.31 11.30 -0.08
N PHE A 101 16.51 12.22 -1.04
CA PHE A 101 17.25 11.99 -2.28
C PHE A 101 18.29 13.10 -2.45
N ASN A 102 19.44 12.76 -3.03
CA ASN A 102 20.38 13.77 -3.50
C ASN A 102 19.80 14.44 -4.76
N VAL A 103 20.16 15.70 -4.96
CA VAL A 103 19.74 16.48 -6.11
C VAL A 103 20.97 17.15 -6.71
N ARG A 104 21.06 17.15 -8.04
CA ARG A 104 22.13 17.85 -8.75
C ARG A 104 21.68 19.28 -9.07
N PRO A 105 22.51 20.29 -8.79
CA PRO A 105 22.15 21.70 -9.09
C PRO A 105 21.76 21.93 -10.55
N GLU A 106 22.47 21.28 -11.47
CA GLU A 106 22.19 21.37 -12.92
C GLU A 106 20.81 20.79 -13.29
N ASP A 107 20.33 19.78 -12.55
CA ASP A 107 19.02 19.21 -12.76
C ASP A 107 17.91 20.19 -12.32
N ILE A 108 18.12 20.95 -11.24
CA ILE A 108 17.17 21.99 -10.80
C ILE A 108 17.05 23.09 -11.85
N GLU A 109 18.18 23.56 -12.36
CA GLU A 109 18.20 24.61 -13.40
C GLU A 109 17.48 24.13 -14.66
N THR A 110 17.81 22.94 -15.14
CA THR A 110 17.19 22.35 -16.34
C THR A 110 15.69 22.12 -16.14
N PHE A 111 15.30 21.61 -14.99
CA PHE A 111 13.91 21.37 -14.64
C PHE A 111 13.09 22.66 -14.70
N ARG A 112 13.56 23.73 -14.04
CA ARG A 112 12.89 25.03 -14.01
C ARG A 112 12.87 25.75 -15.37
N LYS A 113 13.88 25.52 -16.20
CA LYS A 113 14.01 26.17 -17.51
C LYS A 113 13.25 25.46 -18.62
N VAL A 114 13.19 24.11 -18.57
CA VAL A 114 12.66 23.31 -19.68
C VAL A 114 11.32 22.66 -19.32
N ILE A 115 11.20 22.05 -18.14
CA ILE A 115 10.05 21.20 -17.79
C ILE A 115 8.91 22.04 -17.22
N VAL A 116 9.17 22.85 -16.19
CA VAL A 116 8.15 23.64 -15.50
C VAL A 116 7.34 24.54 -16.43
N PRO A 117 7.96 25.31 -17.38
CA PRO A 117 7.20 26.22 -18.24
C PRO A 117 6.14 25.53 -19.10
N TYR A 118 6.38 24.30 -19.52
CA TYR A 118 5.43 23.53 -20.32
C TYR A 118 4.28 22.95 -19.47
N TRP A 119 4.61 22.41 -18.29
CA TRP A 119 3.66 21.63 -17.47
C TRP A 119 2.88 22.45 -16.46
N LYS A 120 3.30 23.65 -16.11
CA LYS A 120 2.60 24.51 -15.16
C LYS A 120 1.15 24.74 -15.57
N GLY A 121 0.22 24.36 -14.69
CA GLY A 121 -1.22 24.41 -14.95
C GLY A 121 -1.79 23.22 -15.73
N LYS A 122 -0.96 22.29 -16.22
CA LYS A 122 -1.37 21.14 -17.03
C LYS A 122 -1.20 19.79 -16.32
N SER A 123 -0.39 19.73 -15.25
CA SER A 123 -0.20 18.50 -14.47
C SER A 123 -1.48 18.10 -13.74
N LEU A 124 -1.61 16.81 -13.40
CA LEU A 124 -2.74 16.30 -12.60
C LEU A 124 -2.93 17.12 -11.32
N GLU A 125 -1.84 17.40 -10.59
CA GLU A 125 -1.86 18.23 -9.37
C GLU A 125 -2.51 19.58 -9.64
N ASP A 126 -2.06 20.27 -10.66
CA ASP A 126 -2.56 21.63 -10.99
C ASP A 126 -4.01 21.59 -11.48
N VAL A 127 -4.37 20.61 -12.29
CA VAL A 127 -5.74 20.43 -12.80
C VAL A 127 -6.73 20.18 -11.66
N ILE A 128 -6.43 19.25 -10.76
CA ILE A 128 -7.29 18.95 -9.59
C ILE A 128 -7.38 20.19 -8.68
N LYS A 129 -6.25 20.84 -8.39
CA LYS A 129 -6.23 22.06 -7.58
C LYS A 129 -7.08 23.18 -8.18
N ASN A 130 -7.03 23.37 -9.48
CA ASN A 130 -7.81 24.40 -10.17
C ASN A 130 -9.30 24.05 -10.21
N ARG A 131 -9.66 22.78 -10.39
CA ARG A 131 -11.05 22.35 -10.49
C ARG A 131 -11.72 22.22 -9.12
N PHE A 132 -11.03 21.66 -8.11
CA PHE A 132 -11.65 21.21 -6.84
C PHE A 132 -10.78 21.45 -5.59
N GLY A 133 -9.74 22.28 -5.69
CA GLY A 133 -8.78 22.49 -4.59
C GLY A 133 -9.40 23.09 -3.33
N ASN A 134 -10.41 23.95 -3.45
CA ASN A 134 -11.11 24.54 -2.31
C ASN A 134 -11.93 23.50 -1.54
N GLU A 135 -12.64 22.64 -2.25
CA GLU A 135 -13.48 21.58 -1.68
C GLU A 135 -12.61 20.54 -0.95
N ILE A 136 -11.50 20.10 -1.58
CA ILE A 136 -10.55 19.19 -0.96
C ILE A 136 -9.91 19.83 0.28
N SER A 137 -9.53 21.10 0.20
CA SER A 137 -8.95 21.82 1.34
C SER A 137 -9.91 21.96 2.50
N ALA A 138 -11.21 22.17 2.23
CA ALA A 138 -12.24 22.34 3.24
C ALA A 138 -12.42 21.11 4.15
N ILE A 139 -12.18 19.90 3.62
CA ILE A 139 -12.32 18.63 4.37
C ILE A 139 -10.97 18.05 4.81
N SER A 140 -9.84 18.64 4.47
CA SER A 140 -8.49 18.05 4.58
C SER A 140 -8.05 17.65 6.00
N LYS A 141 -8.71 18.16 7.06
CA LYS A 141 -8.46 17.75 8.45
C LYS A 141 -9.22 16.47 8.85
N VAL A 142 -10.28 16.15 8.13
CA VAL A 142 -11.10 14.94 8.33
C VAL A 142 -10.76 13.88 7.28
N VAL A 143 -10.58 14.32 6.02
CA VAL A 143 -10.36 13.41 4.90
C VAL A 143 -9.04 13.75 4.21
N LYS A 144 -8.16 12.76 4.08
CA LYS A 144 -7.02 12.83 3.17
C LYS A 144 -7.47 12.26 1.83
N VAL A 145 -7.66 13.12 0.84
CA VAL A 145 -7.88 12.72 -0.55
C VAL A 145 -6.53 12.37 -1.17
N ASN A 146 -6.41 11.19 -1.76
CA ASN A 146 -5.16 10.68 -2.35
C ASN A 146 -5.17 10.77 -3.89
N GLN A 147 -4.07 10.35 -4.52
CA GLN A 147 -3.84 10.36 -5.96
C GLN A 147 -4.09 11.72 -6.63
N THR A 148 -3.81 12.81 -5.91
CA THR A 148 -3.98 14.18 -6.44
C THR A 148 -2.74 14.68 -7.20
N ASP A 149 -1.60 14.01 -7.07
CA ASP A 149 -0.30 14.38 -7.65
C ASP A 149 0.52 13.18 -8.15
N HIS A 150 -0.11 12.02 -8.24
CA HIS A 150 0.49 10.77 -8.71
C HIS A 150 -0.57 9.85 -9.30
N ALA A 151 -0.13 8.86 -10.09
CA ALA A 151 -1.00 7.93 -10.77
C ALA A 151 -1.58 6.87 -9.81
N GLN A 152 -2.65 6.23 -10.25
CA GLN A 152 -3.24 5.08 -9.58
C GLN A 152 -2.30 3.87 -9.62
N GLY A 153 -2.05 3.30 -8.46
CA GLY A 153 -1.39 2.02 -8.26
C GLY A 153 -2.29 1.03 -7.51
N HIS A 154 -1.71 0.17 -6.65
CA HIS A 154 -2.42 -0.89 -5.93
C HIS A 154 -3.16 -1.84 -6.90
N ILE A 155 -2.44 -2.33 -7.87
CA ILE A 155 -2.96 -3.17 -8.95
C ILE A 155 -2.12 -4.43 -9.05
N CYS A 156 -2.80 -5.58 -9.21
CA CYS A 156 -2.20 -6.85 -9.61
C CYS A 156 -2.51 -7.07 -11.09
N PRO A 157 -1.55 -6.90 -12.01
CA PRO A 157 -1.76 -7.16 -13.43
C PRO A 157 -1.95 -8.66 -13.69
N ASN A 158 -2.49 -9.02 -14.86
CA ASN A 158 -2.58 -10.42 -15.28
C ASN A 158 -1.19 -10.96 -15.66
N VAL A 159 -0.42 -11.32 -14.64
CA VAL A 159 0.94 -11.85 -14.81
C VAL A 159 0.94 -13.14 -15.61
N LYS A 160 -0.05 -14.00 -15.42
CA LYS A 160 -0.16 -15.27 -16.12
C LYS A 160 -0.29 -15.05 -17.63
N GLU A 161 -1.23 -14.22 -18.04
CA GLU A 161 -1.41 -13.89 -19.47
C GLU A 161 -0.18 -13.17 -20.04
N TRP A 162 0.46 -12.28 -19.27
CA TRP A 162 1.70 -11.63 -19.69
C TRP A 162 2.80 -12.64 -19.99
N LEU A 163 2.98 -13.67 -19.16
CA LEU A 163 4.00 -14.72 -19.38
C LEU A 163 3.67 -15.61 -20.60
N GLU A 164 2.38 -15.85 -20.86
CA GLU A 164 1.88 -16.67 -21.97
C GLU A 164 1.89 -15.94 -23.32
N LEU A 165 1.70 -14.64 -23.34
CA LEU A 165 1.63 -13.83 -24.57
C LEU A 165 2.95 -13.13 -24.91
N GLY A 166 3.55 -12.51 -23.90
CA GLY A 166 4.67 -11.59 -24.08
C GLY A 166 4.29 -10.36 -24.94
N PRO A 167 5.21 -9.43 -25.19
CA PRO A 167 4.90 -8.20 -25.95
C PRO A 167 4.37 -8.48 -27.37
N GLN A 168 4.90 -9.50 -28.03
CA GLN A 168 4.46 -9.85 -29.39
C GLN A 168 3.02 -10.36 -29.40
N GLY A 169 2.64 -11.20 -28.42
CA GLY A 169 1.27 -11.70 -28.32
C GLY A 169 0.25 -10.57 -28.14
N TYR A 170 0.55 -9.58 -27.29
CA TYR A 170 -0.32 -8.39 -27.14
C TYR A 170 -0.39 -7.54 -28.40
N ILE A 171 0.70 -7.39 -29.16
CA ILE A 171 0.68 -6.71 -30.47
C ILE A 171 -0.26 -7.45 -31.43
N ASP A 172 -0.18 -8.77 -31.50
CA ASP A 172 -1.01 -9.56 -32.40
C ASP A 172 -2.48 -9.54 -31.97
N LEU A 173 -2.75 -9.59 -30.67
CA LEU A 173 -4.10 -9.44 -30.11
C LEU A 173 -4.70 -8.07 -30.48
N ALA A 174 -3.98 -6.98 -30.25
CA ALA A 174 -4.41 -5.62 -30.59
C ALA A 174 -4.66 -5.47 -32.11
N ARG A 175 -3.79 -6.02 -32.94
CA ARG A 175 -3.99 -6.04 -34.41
C ARG A 175 -5.25 -6.79 -34.85
N ASN A 176 -5.58 -7.87 -34.16
CA ASN A 176 -6.80 -8.62 -34.42
C ASN A 176 -8.04 -7.80 -34.07
N HIS A 177 -8.06 -7.14 -32.90
CA HIS A 177 -9.15 -6.25 -32.53
C HIS A 177 -9.31 -5.07 -33.50
N LEU A 178 -8.21 -4.49 -34.01
CA LEU A 178 -8.26 -3.41 -35.01
C LEU A 178 -9.01 -3.77 -36.30
N LYS A 179 -9.07 -5.05 -36.68
CA LYS A 179 -9.78 -5.48 -37.89
C LYS A 179 -11.29 -5.34 -37.78
N THR A 180 -11.84 -5.37 -36.57
CA THR A 180 -13.29 -5.48 -36.30
C THR A 180 -13.83 -4.40 -35.38
N CYS A 181 -12.99 -3.61 -34.74
CA CYS A 181 -13.41 -2.60 -33.77
C CYS A 181 -14.07 -1.37 -34.44
N SER A 182 -14.86 -0.64 -33.65
CA SER A 182 -15.38 0.67 -34.05
C SER A 182 -14.27 1.72 -34.14
N GLU A 183 -14.50 2.78 -34.89
CA GLU A 183 -13.53 3.90 -35.05
C GLU A 183 -13.08 4.48 -33.70
N SER A 184 -14.00 4.61 -32.76
CA SER A 184 -13.73 5.17 -31.42
C SER A 184 -12.78 4.34 -30.55
N LYS A 185 -12.54 3.06 -30.91
CA LYS A 185 -11.64 2.15 -30.18
C LYS A 185 -10.26 2.01 -30.84
N LYS A 186 -10.09 2.46 -32.07
CA LYS A 186 -8.85 2.26 -32.84
C LYS A 186 -7.64 2.84 -32.12
N GLU A 187 -7.75 4.07 -31.63
CA GLU A 187 -6.66 4.74 -30.95
C GLU A 187 -6.15 3.95 -29.75
N PHE A 188 -7.04 3.30 -28.99
CA PHE A 188 -6.64 2.46 -27.86
C PHE A 188 -5.73 1.31 -28.30
N TYR A 189 -6.12 0.55 -29.32
CA TYR A 189 -5.31 -0.56 -29.82
C TYR A 189 -4.00 -0.11 -30.50
N GLU A 190 -4.03 1.03 -31.21
CA GLU A 190 -2.82 1.62 -31.78
C GLU A 190 -1.82 2.04 -30.68
N CYS A 191 -2.31 2.61 -29.57
CA CYS A 191 -1.52 2.92 -28.40
C CYS A 191 -0.92 1.67 -27.74
N VAL A 192 -1.70 0.58 -27.60
CA VAL A 192 -1.21 -0.70 -27.10
C VAL A 192 -0.09 -1.26 -27.98
N ILE A 193 -0.26 -1.26 -29.30
CA ILE A 193 0.78 -1.71 -30.24
C ILE A 193 2.06 -0.87 -30.08
N LEU A 194 1.92 0.43 -29.98
CA LEU A 194 3.06 1.35 -29.85
C LEU A 194 3.86 1.08 -28.56
N VAL A 195 3.19 0.97 -27.42
CA VAL A 195 3.88 0.73 -26.15
C VAL A 195 4.52 -0.66 -26.12
N MET A 196 3.88 -1.70 -26.66
CA MET A 196 4.46 -3.04 -26.73
C MET A 196 5.69 -3.11 -27.66
N GLN A 197 5.69 -2.35 -28.75
CA GLN A 197 6.89 -2.18 -29.60
C GLN A 197 8.03 -1.50 -28.82
N GLY A 198 7.70 -0.53 -27.96
CA GLY A 198 8.65 0.09 -27.04
C GLY A 198 9.26 -0.93 -26.09
N VAL A 199 8.45 -1.80 -25.53
CA VAL A 199 8.90 -2.90 -24.62
C VAL A 199 9.84 -3.86 -25.35
N GLN A 200 9.50 -4.27 -26.58
CA GLN A 200 10.39 -5.10 -27.40
C GLN A 200 11.77 -4.45 -27.58
N LYS A 201 11.80 -3.18 -27.94
CA LYS A 201 13.05 -2.42 -28.10
C LYS A 201 13.84 -2.31 -26.79
N PHE A 202 13.15 -2.08 -25.67
CA PHE A 202 13.79 -2.03 -24.36
C PHE A 202 14.47 -3.35 -24.00
N MET A 203 13.79 -4.48 -24.22
CA MET A 203 14.37 -5.82 -24.05
C MET A 203 15.59 -6.05 -24.95
N LEU A 204 15.53 -5.60 -26.22
CA LEU A 204 16.64 -5.69 -27.16
C LEU A 204 17.84 -4.83 -26.76
N ARG A 205 17.62 -3.66 -26.17
CA ARG A 205 18.70 -2.82 -25.63
C ARG A 205 19.43 -3.53 -24.49
N TYR A 206 18.73 -4.26 -23.62
CA TYR A 206 19.35 -5.12 -22.61
C TYR A 206 20.04 -6.35 -23.22
N HIS A 207 19.51 -6.91 -24.31
CA HIS A 207 20.23 -7.92 -25.10
C HIS A 207 21.60 -7.42 -25.57
N ASP A 208 21.64 -6.24 -26.19
CA ASP A 208 22.88 -5.65 -26.71
C ASP A 208 23.88 -5.36 -25.58
N LEU A 209 23.43 -4.72 -24.51
CA LEU A 209 24.25 -4.45 -23.33
C LEU A 209 24.81 -5.74 -22.69
N ALA A 210 23.99 -6.79 -22.61
CA ALA A 210 24.43 -8.08 -22.07
C ALA A 210 25.50 -8.75 -22.98
N LEU A 211 25.40 -8.60 -24.30
CA LEU A 211 26.43 -9.05 -25.22
C LEU A 211 27.75 -8.29 -25.05
N GLU A 212 27.68 -6.96 -24.92
CA GLU A 212 28.86 -6.10 -24.65
C GLU A 212 29.57 -6.53 -23.35
N MET A 213 28.79 -6.92 -22.34
CA MET A 213 29.31 -7.41 -21.05
C MET A 213 29.62 -8.92 -21.04
N ASN A 214 29.59 -9.59 -22.21
CA ASN A 214 29.83 -11.03 -22.37
C ASN A 214 28.87 -11.93 -21.55
N LYS A 215 27.62 -11.47 -21.31
CA LYS A 215 26.56 -12.20 -20.59
C LYS A 215 25.61 -12.90 -21.56
N LYS A 216 26.13 -13.90 -22.28
CA LYS A 216 25.39 -14.56 -23.38
C LYS A 216 24.05 -15.18 -23.00
N ALA A 217 23.91 -15.72 -21.78
CA ALA A 217 22.64 -16.29 -21.29
C ALA A 217 21.58 -15.21 -21.12
N VAL A 218 21.92 -14.11 -20.43
CA VAL A 218 21.03 -12.95 -20.24
C VAL A 218 20.63 -12.35 -21.58
N ALA A 219 21.60 -12.17 -22.49
CA ALA A 219 21.34 -11.65 -23.83
C ALA A 219 20.34 -12.53 -24.61
N LYS A 220 20.51 -13.86 -24.57
CA LYS A 220 19.58 -14.78 -25.21
C LYS A 220 18.17 -14.66 -24.64
N ILE A 221 18.02 -14.60 -23.33
CA ILE A 221 16.73 -14.47 -22.64
C ILE A 221 16.05 -13.16 -23.07
N CYS A 222 16.73 -12.02 -22.98
CA CYS A 222 16.17 -10.73 -23.37
C CYS A 222 15.70 -10.71 -24.83
N LYS A 223 16.48 -11.30 -25.75
CA LYS A 223 16.10 -11.44 -27.16
C LYS A 223 14.88 -12.33 -27.37
N ASN A 224 14.83 -13.46 -26.66
CA ASN A 224 13.69 -14.38 -26.75
C ASN A 224 12.40 -13.68 -26.29
N LEU A 225 12.42 -13.06 -25.12
CA LEU A 225 11.26 -12.41 -24.50
C LEU A 225 10.73 -11.22 -25.31
N ALA A 226 11.55 -10.57 -26.13
CA ALA A 226 11.09 -9.52 -27.02
C ALA A 226 10.06 -10.03 -28.06
N TYR A 227 10.14 -11.30 -28.46
CA TYR A 227 9.34 -11.86 -29.56
C TYR A 227 8.55 -13.13 -29.23
N LYS A 228 8.81 -13.73 -28.07
CA LYS A 228 8.24 -15.03 -27.69
C LYS A 228 7.79 -15.01 -26.23
N PRO A 229 6.79 -15.80 -25.86
CA PRO A 229 6.45 -16.02 -24.45
C PRO A 229 7.60 -16.68 -23.68
N ALA A 230 7.54 -16.58 -22.34
CA ALA A 230 8.47 -17.31 -21.47
C ALA A 230 8.24 -18.82 -21.56
N VAL A 231 9.32 -19.60 -21.52
CA VAL A 231 9.27 -21.07 -21.58
C VAL A 231 9.95 -21.70 -20.35
N THR A 232 11.00 -21.08 -19.83
CA THR A 232 11.75 -21.56 -18.66
C THR A 232 11.43 -20.71 -17.43
N PHE A 233 11.73 -21.25 -16.25
CA PHE A 233 11.60 -20.52 -14.99
C PHE A 233 12.41 -19.22 -15.00
N TYR A 234 13.64 -19.25 -15.52
CA TYR A 234 14.47 -18.05 -15.64
C TYR A 234 13.84 -17.01 -16.58
N GLU A 235 13.35 -17.42 -17.75
CA GLU A 235 12.64 -16.53 -18.68
C GLU A 235 11.39 -15.94 -18.03
N ALA A 236 10.63 -16.74 -17.26
CA ALA A 236 9.44 -16.26 -16.56
C ALA A 236 9.76 -15.19 -15.52
N LEU A 237 10.80 -15.36 -14.70
CA LEU A 237 11.25 -14.37 -13.73
C LEU A 237 11.74 -13.08 -14.41
N GLN A 238 12.51 -13.19 -15.48
CA GLN A 238 12.98 -12.02 -16.24
C GLN A 238 11.85 -11.29 -16.94
N SER A 239 10.88 -12.00 -17.53
CA SER A 239 9.69 -11.43 -18.16
C SER A 239 8.81 -10.71 -17.14
N LEU A 240 8.57 -11.33 -15.99
CA LEU A 240 7.88 -10.73 -14.85
C LEU A 240 8.54 -9.40 -14.44
N TRP A 241 9.87 -9.37 -14.31
CA TRP A 241 10.56 -8.15 -13.91
C TRP A 241 10.41 -7.04 -14.96
N PHE A 242 10.53 -7.35 -16.26
CA PHE A 242 10.29 -6.35 -17.31
C PHE A 242 8.87 -5.75 -17.25
N LEU A 243 7.86 -6.58 -16.99
CA LEU A 243 6.47 -6.08 -16.78
C LEU A 243 6.45 -4.97 -15.72
N PHE A 244 7.05 -5.24 -14.56
CA PHE A 244 7.02 -4.29 -13.43
C PHE A 244 7.88 -3.05 -13.67
N VAL A 245 9.01 -3.17 -14.34
CA VAL A 245 9.80 -1.99 -14.74
C VAL A 245 8.99 -1.08 -15.66
N VAL A 246 8.32 -1.64 -16.68
CA VAL A 246 7.55 -0.85 -17.63
C VAL A 246 6.34 -0.19 -16.98
N LEU A 247 5.63 -0.89 -16.09
CA LEU A 247 4.54 -0.30 -15.29
C LEU A 247 5.00 0.94 -14.52
N HIS A 248 6.21 0.88 -13.92
CA HIS A 248 6.79 2.00 -13.18
C HIS A 248 7.48 3.05 -14.06
N MET A 249 7.57 2.83 -15.38
CA MET A 249 7.95 3.83 -16.37
C MET A 249 6.71 4.51 -16.99
N GLU A 250 5.59 3.81 -17.09
CA GLU A 250 4.36 4.40 -17.63
C GLU A 250 3.78 5.45 -16.69
N SER A 251 3.86 5.22 -15.39
CA SER A 251 3.19 6.09 -14.42
C SER A 251 3.93 6.21 -13.10
N ASN A 252 3.82 7.36 -12.44
CA ASN A 252 4.25 7.58 -11.07
C ASN A 252 3.24 6.94 -10.11
N ALA A 253 3.20 5.62 -10.07
CA ALA A 253 2.31 4.83 -9.23
C ALA A 253 3.10 3.97 -8.25
N SER A 254 2.47 3.52 -7.18
CA SER A 254 3.04 2.59 -6.20
C SER A 254 2.20 1.34 -6.08
N SER A 255 2.79 0.28 -5.49
CA SER A 255 2.05 -0.92 -5.10
C SER A 255 1.46 -1.73 -6.26
N PHE A 256 2.11 -1.71 -7.42
CA PHE A 256 1.93 -2.78 -8.38
C PHE A 256 2.48 -4.07 -7.78
N SER A 257 1.72 -5.16 -7.82
CA SER A 257 2.08 -6.38 -7.10
C SER A 257 1.95 -7.62 -7.98
N PRO A 258 2.92 -8.55 -7.89
CA PRO A 258 2.92 -9.76 -8.72
C PRO A 258 1.84 -10.78 -8.39
N GLY A 259 1.21 -10.70 -7.22
CA GLY A 259 0.17 -11.65 -6.80
C GLY A 259 0.72 -12.99 -6.33
N ARG A 260 0.00 -14.08 -6.64
CA ARG A 260 0.29 -15.45 -6.21
C ARG A 260 1.38 -16.10 -7.07
N LEU A 261 2.63 -15.72 -6.82
CA LEU A 261 3.75 -16.20 -7.66
C LEU A 261 4.07 -17.68 -7.49
N ASP A 262 3.79 -18.27 -6.33
CA ASP A 262 3.96 -19.72 -6.12
C ASP A 262 2.96 -20.55 -6.94
N GLU A 263 1.86 -19.96 -7.39
CA GLU A 263 0.93 -20.55 -8.35
C GLU A 263 1.37 -20.24 -9.78
N THR A 264 1.49 -18.95 -10.11
CA THR A 264 1.75 -18.47 -11.46
C THR A 264 3.05 -19.04 -12.06
N LEU A 265 4.08 -19.20 -11.24
CA LEU A 265 5.39 -19.65 -11.68
C LEU A 265 5.64 -21.15 -11.48
N TYR A 266 4.74 -21.88 -10.81
CA TYR A 266 4.99 -23.26 -10.41
C TYR A 266 5.20 -24.21 -11.60
N SER A 267 4.42 -24.05 -12.65
CA SER A 267 4.55 -24.89 -13.85
C SER A 267 5.93 -24.74 -14.53
N TYR A 268 6.43 -23.52 -14.64
CA TYR A 268 7.77 -23.23 -15.17
C TYR A 268 8.88 -23.82 -14.28
N TYR A 269 8.75 -23.62 -12.97
CA TYR A 269 9.69 -24.17 -11.99
C TYR A 269 9.74 -25.69 -12.04
N LYS A 270 8.57 -26.32 -11.96
CA LYS A 270 8.45 -27.78 -11.90
C LYS A 270 8.97 -28.44 -13.18
N GLN A 271 8.64 -27.89 -14.35
CA GLN A 271 9.14 -28.37 -15.64
C GLN A 271 10.67 -28.35 -15.69
N ASP A 272 11.31 -27.27 -15.27
CA ASP A 272 12.78 -27.13 -15.34
C ASP A 272 13.49 -28.01 -14.31
N ILE A 273 12.92 -28.18 -13.11
CA ILE A 273 13.42 -29.11 -12.08
C ILE A 273 13.31 -30.56 -12.55
N ASP A 274 12.14 -30.99 -13.01
CA ASP A 274 11.87 -32.38 -13.41
C ASP A 274 12.70 -32.79 -14.65
N SER A 275 12.99 -31.84 -15.54
CA SER A 275 13.86 -32.07 -16.70
C SER A 275 15.35 -32.01 -16.36
N GLY A 276 15.73 -31.62 -15.15
CA GLY A 276 17.12 -31.44 -14.72
C GLY A 276 17.80 -30.20 -15.33
N MET A 277 17.05 -29.30 -15.95
CA MET A 277 17.56 -28.04 -16.50
C MET A 277 17.89 -27.01 -15.42
N LEU A 278 17.25 -27.10 -14.26
CA LEU A 278 17.41 -26.21 -13.14
C LEU A 278 17.54 -27.01 -11.83
N LYS A 279 18.42 -26.58 -10.94
CA LYS A 279 18.51 -27.10 -9.57
C LYS A 279 17.78 -26.16 -8.62
N GLU A 280 17.30 -26.67 -7.51
CA GLU A 280 16.63 -25.88 -6.47
C GLU A 280 17.48 -24.72 -5.97
N SER A 281 18.80 -24.95 -5.79
CA SER A 281 19.73 -23.88 -5.38
C SER A 281 19.91 -22.78 -6.43
N GLU A 282 19.80 -23.13 -7.72
CA GLU A 282 19.85 -22.16 -8.82
C GLU A 282 18.52 -21.39 -8.92
N ALA A 283 17.39 -22.07 -8.66
CA ALA A 283 16.09 -21.43 -8.57
C ALA A 283 16.04 -20.40 -7.42
N LEU A 284 16.56 -20.77 -6.24
CA LEU A 284 16.67 -19.85 -5.10
C LEU A 284 17.55 -18.64 -5.45
N GLU A 285 18.70 -18.82 -6.09
CA GLU A 285 19.57 -17.72 -6.52
C GLU A 285 18.84 -16.74 -7.47
N LEU A 286 18.08 -17.27 -8.43
CA LEU A 286 17.28 -16.45 -9.34
C LEU A 286 16.19 -15.65 -8.60
N ILE A 287 15.52 -16.27 -7.63
CA ILE A 287 14.53 -15.62 -6.78
C ILE A 287 15.19 -14.53 -5.93
N GLU A 288 16.35 -14.81 -5.32
CA GLU A 288 17.11 -13.81 -4.55
C GLU A 288 17.54 -12.62 -5.43
N CYS A 289 17.96 -12.86 -6.69
CA CYS A 289 18.21 -11.79 -7.64
C CYS A 289 16.96 -10.93 -7.90
N LEU A 290 15.79 -11.55 -8.05
CA LEU A 290 14.52 -10.84 -8.21
C LEU A 290 14.15 -10.04 -6.93
N TRP A 291 14.42 -10.59 -5.73
CA TRP A 291 14.22 -9.87 -4.46
C TRP A 291 15.03 -8.57 -4.40
N LEU A 292 16.29 -8.62 -4.86
CA LEU A 292 17.12 -7.42 -4.94
C LEU A 292 16.52 -6.39 -5.90
N LYS A 293 16.01 -6.82 -7.07
CA LYS A 293 15.37 -5.94 -8.05
C LYS A 293 14.18 -5.17 -7.46
N PHE A 294 13.35 -5.81 -6.65
CA PHE A 294 12.23 -5.14 -5.98
C PHE A 294 12.67 -4.01 -5.05
N ASN A 295 13.92 -3.98 -4.59
CA ASN A 295 14.48 -2.90 -3.76
C ASN A 295 15.17 -1.79 -4.57
N GLU A 296 15.35 -1.96 -5.89
CA GLU A 296 16.00 -0.99 -6.75
C GLU A 296 15.07 0.15 -7.22
N ILE A 297 13.76 -0.07 -7.20
CA ILE A 297 12.75 0.94 -7.55
C ILE A 297 12.19 1.53 -6.27
N VAL A 298 12.26 2.86 -6.13
CA VAL A 298 11.75 3.61 -4.98
C VAL A 298 10.82 4.73 -5.43
N TYR A 299 9.98 5.20 -4.51
CA TYR A 299 8.95 6.18 -4.82
C TYR A 299 9.37 7.59 -4.40
N LEU A 300 9.26 8.54 -5.31
CA LEU A 300 9.47 9.98 -5.05
C LEU A 300 8.12 10.65 -4.76
N ARG A 301 7.98 11.24 -3.57
CA ARG A 301 6.76 11.90 -3.06
C ARG A 301 7.06 13.30 -2.54
N ASN A 302 6.04 14.15 -2.46
CA ASN A 302 6.12 15.40 -1.71
C ASN A 302 6.25 15.15 -0.19
N ALA A 303 6.77 16.13 0.55
CA ALA A 303 7.03 16.01 1.99
C ALA A 303 5.75 15.76 2.81
N HIS A 304 4.61 16.31 2.41
CA HIS A 304 3.32 16.09 3.08
C HIS A 304 2.87 14.63 2.93
N SER A 305 2.87 14.09 1.71
CA SER A 305 2.53 12.68 1.47
C SER A 305 3.52 11.73 2.13
N ALA A 306 4.81 12.08 2.22
CA ALA A 306 5.81 11.28 2.93
C ALA A 306 5.52 11.10 4.44
N LYS A 307 4.78 12.00 5.08
CA LYS A 307 4.31 11.79 6.47
C LYS A 307 3.29 10.66 6.59
N TYR A 308 2.42 10.51 5.60
CA TYR A 308 1.38 9.47 5.56
C TYR A 308 1.91 8.10 5.14
N PHE A 309 3.00 8.09 4.39
CA PHE A 309 3.62 6.90 3.78
C PHE A 309 5.13 6.88 4.07
N ALA A 310 5.50 7.07 5.33
CA ALA A 310 6.87 7.31 5.78
C ALA A 310 7.79 6.12 5.54
N GLY A 311 8.94 6.34 4.91
CA GLY A 311 9.90 5.30 4.60
C GLY A 311 9.35 4.22 3.67
N PHE A 312 8.23 4.51 2.99
CA PHE A 312 7.55 3.55 2.14
C PHE A 312 8.33 3.34 0.84
N PRO A 313 8.83 2.16 0.58
CA PRO A 313 9.41 1.83 -0.71
C PRO A 313 8.31 1.80 -1.78
N ILE A 314 8.53 1.15 -2.92
CA ILE A 314 7.57 1.15 -4.02
C ILE A 314 6.30 0.31 -3.74
N GLY A 315 6.36 -0.68 -2.85
CA GLY A 315 5.19 -1.44 -2.38
C GLY A 315 4.83 -2.66 -3.20
N PHE A 316 5.78 -3.41 -3.69
CA PHE A 316 5.53 -4.74 -4.25
C PHE A 316 5.03 -5.69 -3.17
N ASN A 317 4.06 -6.56 -3.50
CA ASN A 317 3.57 -7.60 -2.60
C ASN A 317 3.47 -8.94 -3.34
N ILE A 318 4.12 -9.96 -2.79
CA ILE A 318 4.05 -11.34 -3.27
C ILE A 318 3.25 -12.15 -2.28
N CYS A 319 2.28 -12.91 -2.81
CA CYS A 319 1.42 -13.78 -2.03
C CYS A 319 1.76 -15.24 -2.28
N VAL A 320 1.79 -16.05 -1.22
CA VAL A 320 2.05 -17.50 -1.29
C VAL A 320 1.06 -18.28 -0.41
N GLY A 321 0.88 -19.55 -0.70
CA GLY A 321 -0.03 -20.43 0.03
C GLY A 321 -1.49 -20.16 -0.28
N GLY A 322 -2.35 -20.41 0.71
CA GLY A 322 -3.80 -20.31 0.55
C GLY A 322 -4.43 -21.55 -0.06
N GLN A 323 -5.62 -21.41 -0.61
CA GLN A 323 -6.39 -22.50 -1.20
C GLN A 323 -6.34 -22.48 -2.73
N ASP A 324 -6.48 -23.68 -3.32
CA ASP A 324 -6.83 -23.85 -4.73
C ASP A 324 -8.35 -23.63 -4.94
N GLN A 325 -8.81 -23.69 -6.20
CA GLN A 325 -10.22 -23.53 -6.54
C GLN A 325 -11.15 -24.63 -5.96
N ASN A 326 -10.59 -25.71 -5.44
CA ASN A 326 -11.32 -26.80 -4.80
C ASN A 326 -11.30 -26.72 -3.26
N GLY A 327 -10.66 -25.69 -2.69
CA GLY A 327 -10.53 -25.50 -1.25
C GLY A 327 -9.40 -26.31 -0.60
N ASN A 328 -8.51 -26.92 -1.40
CA ASN A 328 -7.36 -27.64 -0.87
C ASN A 328 -6.21 -26.69 -0.58
N ASP A 329 -5.31 -27.10 0.32
CA ASP A 329 -4.06 -26.36 0.57
C ASP A 329 -3.20 -26.32 -0.69
N PHE A 330 -2.74 -25.10 -1.06
CA PHE A 330 -1.97 -24.86 -2.27
C PHE A 330 -0.47 -24.67 -2.01
N SER A 331 0.03 -24.89 -0.80
CA SER A 331 1.46 -24.77 -0.53
C SER A 331 2.28 -25.78 -1.38
N ASN A 332 3.38 -25.30 -1.92
CA ASN A 332 4.30 -26.10 -2.74
C ASN A 332 5.76 -25.73 -2.49
N GLU A 333 6.69 -26.39 -3.15
CA GLU A 333 8.13 -26.17 -2.98
C GLU A 333 8.52 -24.70 -3.25
N LEU A 334 7.88 -24.06 -4.23
CA LEU A 334 8.16 -22.68 -4.58
C LEU A 334 7.71 -21.70 -3.47
N SER A 335 6.62 -22.00 -2.76
CA SER A 335 6.21 -21.24 -1.56
C SER A 335 7.32 -21.20 -0.52
N HIS A 336 7.99 -22.32 -0.29
CA HIS A 336 9.14 -22.42 0.63
C HIS A 336 10.38 -21.68 0.11
N LEU A 337 10.66 -21.70 -1.20
CA LEU A 337 11.78 -20.95 -1.78
C LEU A 337 11.60 -19.43 -1.65
N PHE A 338 10.38 -18.91 -1.77
CA PHE A 338 10.11 -17.50 -1.53
C PHE A 338 10.32 -17.10 -0.06
N LEU A 339 9.96 -17.98 0.89
CA LEU A 339 10.25 -17.79 2.32
C LEU A 339 11.76 -17.79 2.58
N ASN A 340 12.52 -18.72 1.95
CA ASN A 340 13.98 -18.77 2.06
C ASN A 340 14.63 -17.48 1.52
N ALA A 341 14.18 -16.99 0.36
CA ALA A 341 14.69 -15.74 -0.21
C ALA A 341 14.47 -14.56 0.72
N GLN A 342 13.29 -14.46 1.37
CA GLN A 342 13.00 -13.43 2.36
C GLN A 342 13.92 -13.56 3.59
N GLU A 343 14.14 -14.78 4.08
CA GLU A 343 15.03 -15.02 5.23
C GLU A 343 16.47 -14.60 4.92
N ASP A 344 16.97 -14.97 3.74
CA ASP A 344 18.36 -14.70 3.31
C ASP A 344 18.61 -13.22 3.00
N ILE A 345 17.66 -12.58 2.33
CA ILE A 345 17.82 -11.19 1.89
C ILE A 345 17.47 -10.20 3.01
N GLY A 346 16.35 -10.38 3.70
CA GLY A 346 15.92 -9.56 4.84
C GLY A 346 15.70 -8.07 4.53
N LEU A 347 15.44 -7.71 3.27
CA LEU A 347 15.20 -6.34 2.82
C LEU A 347 13.71 -5.95 2.88
N PRO A 348 13.38 -4.64 2.86
CA PRO A 348 11.99 -4.16 2.95
C PRO A 348 11.08 -4.60 1.81
N GLN A 349 11.61 -4.93 0.65
CA GLN A 349 10.85 -5.36 -0.53
C GLN A 349 11.28 -6.73 -1.06
N PRO A 350 10.33 -7.47 -1.64
CA PRO A 350 8.88 -7.23 -1.67
C PRO A 350 8.26 -7.47 -0.29
N ASN A 351 7.05 -6.94 -0.04
CA ASN A 351 6.22 -7.48 1.02
C ASN A 351 5.92 -8.94 0.68
N LEU A 352 6.09 -9.82 1.65
CA LEU A 352 5.75 -11.24 1.50
C LEU A 352 4.53 -11.54 2.38
N SER A 353 3.49 -12.07 1.75
CA SER A 353 2.21 -12.40 2.38
C SER A 353 1.96 -13.90 2.28
N VAL A 354 1.61 -14.52 3.40
CA VAL A 354 1.21 -15.92 3.45
C VAL A 354 -0.28 -15.99 3.71
N ARG A 355 -1.02 -16.65 2.82
CA ARG A 355 -2.44 -16.95 3.00
C ARG A 355 -2.58 -18.23 3.83
N LEU A 356 -3.40 -18.14 4.88
CA LEU A 356 -3.71 -19.24 5.78
C LEU A 356 -5.19 -19.63 5.71
N HIS A 357 -5.47 -20.90 5.93
CA HIS A 357 -6.82 -21.48 6.07
C HIS A 357 -6.80 -22.65 7.06
N GLU A 358 -7.95 -23.23 7.35
CA GLU A 358 -8.09 -24.29 8.35
C GLU A 358 -7.16 -25.50 8.10
N HIS A 359 -6.88 -25.80 6.82
CA HIS A 359 -6.07 -26.96 6.42
C HIS A 359 -4.66 -26.58 5.93
N THR A 360 -4.19 -25.34 6.22
CA THR A 360 -2.83 -24.95 5.86
C THR A 360 -1.82 -25.95 6.43
N ASN A 361 -0.89 -26.38 5.57
CA ASN A 361 0.18 -27.31 5.94
C ASN A 361 1.01 -26.77 7.11
N ASP A 362 1.23 -27.60 8.14
CA ASP A 362 2.02 -27.23 9.31
C ASP A 362 3.47 -26.89 8.99
N GLU A 363 4.07 -27.50 7.97
CA GLU A 363 5.43 -27.20 7.54
C GLU A 363 5.52 -25.77 6.99
N LEU A 364 4.58 -25.36 6.14
CA LEU A 364 4.51 -23.98 5.63
C LEU A 364 4.29 -22.99 6.78
N LEU A 365 3.33 -23.24 7.65
CA LEU A 365 3.01 -22.36 8.78
C LEU A 365 4.23 -22.17 9.70
N LYS A 366 4.87 -23.25 10.12
CA LYS A 366 6.06 -23.18 10.99
C LYS A 366 7.25 -22.57 10.29
N HIS A 367 7.45 -22.83 8.98
CA HIS A 367 8.48 -22.14 8.19
C HIS A 367 8.26 -20.63 8.16
N ALA A 368 7.04 -20.18 7.85
CA ALA A 368 6.70 -18.76 7.86
C ALA A 368 6.93 -18.10 9.24
N ILE A 369 6.57 -18.80 10.34
CA ILE A 369 6.83 -18.33 11.71
C ILE A 369 8.34 -18.20 11.97
N ARG A 370 9.16 -19.17 11.54
CA ARG A 370 10.63 -19.06 11.67
C ARG A 370 11.19 -17.88 10.92
N VAL A 371 10.69 -17.59 9.71
CA VAL A 371 11.13 -16.45 8.92
C VAL A 371 10.75 -15.13 9.61
N VAL A 372 9.52 -14.98 10.07
CA VAL A 372 9.10 -13.74 10.76
C VAL A 372 9.88 -13.52 12.07
N SER A 373 10.29 -14.61 12.74
CA SER A 373 11.09 -14.54 13.98
C SER A 373 12.49 -13.93 13.79
N LYS A 374 12.97 -13.83 12.56
CA LYS A 374 14.25 -13.18 12.24
C LYS A 374 14.21 -11.66 12.32
N GLY A 375 13.03 -11.07 12.47
CA GLY A 375 12.88 -9.64 12.75
C GLY A 375 12.70 -8.75 11.53
N SER A 376 12.61 -9.28 10.31
CA SER A 376 12.31 -8.46 9.11
C SER A 376 10.87 -7.94 9.07
N GLY A 377 9.99 -8.42 9.97
CA GLY A 377 8.57 -8.13 9.98
C GLY A 377 7.77 -8.86 8.89
N MET A 378 8.38 -9.77 8.18
CA MET A 378 7.78 -10.57 7.10
C MET A 378 8.06 -12.05 7.31
N PRO A 379 7.15 -12.93 6.82
CA PRO A 379 5.90 -12.61 6.13
C PRO A 379 4.81 -12.06 7.06
N GLN A 380 3.82 -11.37 6.45
CA GLN A 380 2.53 -11.10 7.06
C GLN A 380 1.52 -12.19 6.69
N PHE A 381 0.40 -12.28 7.42
CA PHE A 381 -0.54 -13.38 7.28
C PHE A 381 -1.95 -12.90 6.96
N PHE A 382 -2.61 -13.60 6.04
CA PHE A 382 -3.99 -13.35 5.61
C PHE A 382 -4.83 -14.60 5.80
N ASN A 383 -6.10 -14.42 6.14
CA ASN A 383 -7.02 -15.50 6.49
C ASN A 383 -8.05 -15.71 5.38
N ASP A 384 -7.92 -16.78 4.63
CA ASP A 384 -8.83 -17.13 3.54
C ASP A 384 -10.29 -17.26 4.00
N LYS A 385 -10.52 -17.82 5.18
CA LYS A 385 -11.87 -18.02 5.73
C LYS A 385 -12.62 -16.70 5.92
N ALA A 386 -11.92 -15.66 6.37
CA ALA A 386 -12.48 -14.34 6.54
C ALA A 386 -12.62 -13.57 5.21
N ILE A 387 -11.59 -13.63 4.37
CA ILE A 387 -11.45 -12.77 3.18
C ILE A 387 -12.31 -13.25 2.03
N ILE A 388 -12.30 -14.53 1.70
CA ILE A 388 -13.03 -15.07 0.54
C ILE A 388 -14.50 -14.72 0.65
N LYS A 389 -15.13 -15.02 1.79
CA LYS A 389 -16.53 -14.69 2.05
C LYS A 389 -16.82 -13.19 1.95
N ALA A 390 -15.95 -12.36 2.52
CA ALA A 390 -16.13 -10.90 2.48
C ALA A 390 -16.04 -10.34 1.05
N MET A 391 -15.16 -10.90 0.21
CA MET A 391 -15.06 -10.53 -1.20
C MET A 391 -16.29 -10.98 -2.01
N GLU A 392 -16.80 -12.18 -1.73
CA GLU A 392 -18.07 -12.65 -2.35
C GLU A 392 -19.24 -11.73 -1.98
N ASP A 393 -19.34 -11.32 -0.73
CA ASP A 393 -20.37 -10.37 -0.24
C ASP A 393 -20.23 -8.97 -0.88
N LEU A 394 -19.03 -8.63 -1.38
CA LEU A 394 -18.77 -7.42 -2.16
C LEU A 394 -19.20 -7.58 -3.67
N GLY A 395 -19.59 -8.78 -4.09
CA GLY A 395 -19.98 -9.07 -5.45
C GLY A 395 -18.86 -9.60 -6.35
N ILE A 396 -17.72 -9.97 -5.78
CA ILE A 396 -16.64 -10.66 -6.48
C ILE A 396 -17.07 -12.12 -6.73
N SER A 397 -16.79 -12.67 -7.91
CA SER A 397 -17.10 -14.07 -8.19
C SER A 397 -16.36 -15.03 -7.25
N HIS A 398 -16.94 -16.19 -6.96
CA HIS A 398 -16.27 -17.21 -6.14
C HIS A 398 -14.87 -17.55 -6.68
N PHE A 399 -14.77 -17.70 -8.00
CA PHE A 399 -13.51 -18.01 -8.67
C PHE A 399 -12.44 -16.96 -8.40
N ASP A 400 -12.75 -15.67 -8.57
CA ASP A 400 -11.82 -14.56 -8.35
C ASP A 400 -11.54 -14.36 -6.85
N ALA A 401 -12.54 -14.54 -5.98
CA ALA A 401 -12.38 -14.44 -4.54
C ALA A 401 -11.45 -15.54 -3.98
N MET A 402 -11.55 -16.79 -4.48
CA MET A 402 -10.63 -17.87 -4.12
C MET A 402 -9.19 -17.57 -4.56
N ASP A 403 -9.02 -16.81 -5.63
CA ASP A 403 -7.71 -16.46 -6.19
C ASP A 403 -7.26 -15.03 -5.82
N TYR A 404 -7.76 -14.48 -4.72
CA TYR A 404 -7.38 -13.14 -4.29
C TYR A 404 -5.87 -13.02 -4.04
N ALA A 405 -5.35 -11.84 -4.28
CA ALA A 405 -3.99 -11.44 -3.95
C ALA A 405 -3.99 -10.16 -3.10
N ILE A 406 -2.81 -9.76 -2.69
CA ILE A 406 -2.59 -8.54 -1.92
C ILE A 406 -1.76 -7.56 -2.75
N VAL A 407 -2.14 -6.30 -2.73
CA VAL A 407 -1.38 -5.21 -3.34
C VAL A 407 -0.92 -4.23 -2.27
N GLY A 408 0.28 -3.72 -2.43
CA GLY A 408 0.83 -2.76 -1.46
C GLY A 408 1.02 -3.34 -0.08
N CYS A 409 0.26 -2.81 0.88
CA CYS A 409 0.38 -3.16 2.29
C CYS A 409 -0.46 -4.39 2.67
N VAL A 410 -1.78 -4.20 2.68
CA VAL A 410 -2.77 -5.20 3.10
C VAL A 410 -4.02 -5.19 2.21
N GLU A 411 -4.02 -4.39 1.18
CA GLU A 411 -5.16 -4.18 0.30
C GLU A 411 -5.45 -5.44 -0.51
N LEU A 412 -6.71 -5.86 -0.47
CA LEU A 412 -7.17 -7.06 -1.15
C LEU A 412 -7.54 -6.73 -2.60
N THR A 413 -7.19 -7.61 -3.51
CA THR A 413 -7.53 -7.50 -4.92
C THR A 413 -7.74 -8.87 -5.55
N THR A 414 -8.43 -8.90 -6.68
CA THR A 414 -8.42 -10.04 -7.60
C THR A 414 -7.25 -9.91 -8.57
N GLN A 415 -6.73 -11.02 -9.09
CA GLN A 415 -5.57 -11.02 -9.97
C GLN A 415 -5.99 -10.70 -11.42
N GLY A 416 -5.35 -9.69 -12.00
CA GLY A 416 -5.44 -9.39 -13.42
C GLY A 416 -6.70 -8.67 -13.92
N ASN A 417 -7.71 -8.46 -13.08
CA ASN A 417 -9.02 -8.03 -13.56
C ASN A 417 -9.69 -6.90 -12.76
N ASN A 418 -8.95 -6.25 -11.85
CA ASN A 418 -9.51 -5.23 -10.96
C ASN A 418 -8.70 -3.93 -10.97
N LEU A 419 -9.38 -2.80 -11.09
CA LEU A 419 -8.88 -1.51 -10.67
C LEU A 419 -9.54 -1.15 -9.34
N GLY A 420 -8.87 -1.49 -8.24
CA GLY A 420 -9.42 -1.37 -6.89
C GLY A 420 -9.44 0.05 -6.34
N TRP A 421 -8.67 0.98 -6.92
CA TRP A 421 -8.44 2.33 -6.39
C TRP A 421 -8.34 2.36 -4.86
N SER A 422 -7.52 1.46 -4.32
CA SER A 422 -7.53 1.02 -2.92
C SER A 422 -7.21 2.13 -1.92
N ASP A 423 -6.64 3.22 -2.36
CA ASP A 423 -6.20 4.33 -1.51
C ASP A 423 -6.83 5.66 -1.96
N SER A 424 -8.12 5.66 -2.31
CA SER A 424 -8.84 6.86 -2.74
C SER A 424 -8.85 7.94 -1.68
N GLY A 425 -9.11 7.55 -0.43
CA GLY A 425 -9.13 8.48 0.69
C GLY A 425 -9.00 7.82 2.05
N MET A 426 -8.56 8.61 3.03
CA MET A 426 -8.48 8.21 4.43
C MET A 426 -9.41 9.10 5.25
N PHE A 427 -10.32 8.48 6.00
CA PHE A 427 -11.37 9.17 6.76
C PHE A 427 -11.10 9.09 8.27
N ASN A 428 -10.87 10.24 8.91
CA ASN A 428 -10.50 10.33 10.33
C ASN A 428 -11.75 10.37 11.22
N MET A 429 -12.19 9.21 11.69
CA MET A 429 -13.36 9.06 12.57
C MET A 429 -13.22 9.85 13.89
N ASN A 430 -11.98 9.95 14.40
CA ASN A 430 -11.72 10.65 15.67
C ASN A 430 -11.82 12.16 15.52
N LYS A 431 -11.48 12.71 14.34
CA LYS A 431 -11.73 14.13 14.06
C LYS A 431 -13.21 14.43 13.91
N VAL A 432 -13.98 13.52 13.33
CA VAL A 432 -15.45 13.64 13.25
C VAL A 432 -16.06 13.65 14.65
N LEU A 433 -15.61 12.78 15.56
CA LEU A 433 -16.08 12.76 16.94
C LEU A 433 -15.71 14.07 17.66
N GLU A 434 -14.46 14.54 17.54
CA GLU A 434 -14.05 15.85 18.10
C GLU A 434 -14.99 16.98 17.68
N LEU A 435 -15.29 17.09 16.38
CA LEU A 435 -16.18 18.11 15.84
C LEU A 435 -17.59 17.97 16.38
N THR A 436 -18.09 16.75 16.54
CA THR A 436 -19.40 16.46 17.12
C THR A 436 -19.48 16.95 18.57
N LEU A 437 -18.41 16.74 19.36
CA LEU A 437 -18.37 17.14 20.77
C LEU A 437 -18.17 18.65 20.99
N ASN A 438 -17.90 19.43 19.93
CA ASN A 438 -17.50 20.84 20.04
C ASN A 438 -18.17 21.75 18.97
N HIS A 439 -19.48 21.65 18.79
CA HIS A 439 -20.26 22.55 17.88
C HIS A 439 -19.75 22.56 16.42
N GLY A 440 -19.17 21.48 15.92
CA GLY A 440 -18.55 21.43 14.60
C GLY A 440 -17.24 22.21 14.48
N ARG A 441 -16.65 22.65 15.60
CA ARG A 441 -15.41 23.44 15.65
C ARG A 441 -14.20 22.60 16.01
N CYS A 442 -13.11 22.85 15.32
CA CYS A 442 -11.82 22.24 15.61
C CYS A 442 -11.28 22.71 16.97
N LEU A 443 -10.93 21.79 17.88
CA LEU A 443 -10.34 22.10 19.18
C LEU A 443 -8.98 22.80 19.07
N LEU A 444 -8.19 22.48 18.03
CA LEU A 444 -6.84 23.03 17.85
C LEU A 444 -6.85 24.47 17.29
N THR A 445 -7.81 24.81 16.43
CA THR A 445 -7.79 26.07 15.68
C THR A 445 -8.99 26.97 15.98
N GLY A 446 -10.04 26.46 16.63
CA GLY A 446 -11.32 27.15 16.86
C GLY A 446 -12.16 27.38 15.60
N LYS A 447 -11.68 26.96 14.42
CA LYS A 447 -12.38 27.16 13.14
C LYS A 447 -13.61 26.25 13.04
N GLN A 448 -14.70 26.77 12.49
CA GLN A 448 -15.86 25.98 12.10
C GLN A 448 -15.47 25.10 10.91
N MET A 449 -15.69 23.80 11.01
CA MET A 449 -15.35 22.83 9.97
C MET A 449 -16.54 21.98 9.54
N GLY A 450 -17.46 21.70 10.46
CA GLY A 450 -18.70 20.98 10.21
C GLY A 450 -19.91 21.77 10.72
N PRO A 451 -21.16 21.31 10.47
CA PRO A 451 -22.37 21.87 11.04
C PRO A 451 -22.35 21.86 12.57
N ASP A 452 -23.09 22.79 13.17
CA ASP A 452 -23.31 22.79 14.62
C ASP A 452 -24.52 21.88 14.94
N TYR A 453 -24.24 20.68 15.44
CA TYR A 453 -25.26 19.75 15.95
C TYR A 453 -25.30 19.73 17.48
N GLY A 454 -24.64 20.66 18.15
CA GLY A 454 -24.47 20.73 19.60
C GLY A 454 -23.05 20.42 20.06
N SER A 455 -22.89 20.24 21.37
CA SER A 455 -21.61 19.86 21.99
C SER A 455 -21.85 18.79 23.07
N LEU A 456 -20.77 18.26 23.65
CA LEU A 456 -20.86 17.22 24.68
C LEU A 456 -21.81 17.62 25.82
N SER A 457 -21.75 18.87 26.27
CA SER A 457 -22.61 19.38 27.37
C SER A 457 -24.09 19.59 27.00
N THR A 458 -24.42 19.58 25.72
CA THR A 458 -25.79 19.75 25.23
C THR A 458 -26.53 18.44 24.99
N TYR A 459 -25.82 17.31 24.86
CA TYR A 459 -26.43 16.00 24.66
C TYR A 459 -26.91 15.42 25.97
N THR A 460 -28.21 15.12 26.05
CA THR A 460 -28.88 14.68 27.29
C THR A 460 -28.71 13.16 27.51
N SER A 461 -28.42 12.41 26.44
CA SER A 461 -28.22 10.96 26.49
C SER A 461 -27.08 10.54 25.55
N PHE A 462 -26.54 9.33 25.77
CA PHE A 462 -25.56 8.73 24.86
C PHE A 462 -26.15 8.56 23.45
N SER A 463 -27.44 8.27 23.33
CA SER A 463 -28.14 8.15 22.04
C SER A 463 -28.20 9.48 21.29
N ASP A 464 -28.33 10.62 21.97
CA ASP A 464 -28.34 11.95 21.34
C ASP A 464 -26.95 12.24 20.75
N LEU A 465 -25.90 11.91 21.49
CA LEU A 465 -24.52 12.02 21.03
C LEU A 465 -24.26 11.12 19.81
N GLU A 466 -24.69 9.84 19.85
CA GLU A 466 -24.54 8.94 18.71
C GLU A 466 -25.27 9.46 17.47
N SER A 467 -26.47 10.01 17.63
CA SER A 467 -27.25 10.61 16.53
C SER A 467 -26.54 11.82 15.92
N ALA A 468 -25.93 12.67 16.75
CA ALA A 468 -25.16 13.83 16.29
C ALA A 468 -23.86 13.38 15.57
N PHE A 469 -23.18 12.36 16.09
CA PHE A 469 -21.99 11.80 15.48
C PHE A 469 -22.29 11.18 14.11
N GLU A 470 -23.40 10.45 13.99
CA GLU A 470 -23.84 9.89 12.71
C GLU A 470 -24.09 10.99 11.66
N LYS A 471 -24.78 12.06 12.02
CA LYS A 471 -25.04 13.22 11.13
C LYS A 471 -23.75 13.93 10.72
N MET A 472 -22.79 14.07 11.63
CA MET A 472 -21.49 14.68 11.32
C MET A 472 -20.69 13.81 10.35
N MET A 473 -20.74 12.49 10.53
CA MET A 473 -20.11 11.52 9.62
C MET A 473 -20.74 11.58 8.23
N ASP A 474 -22.07 11.59 8.14
CA ASP A 474 -22.79 11.75 6.87
C ASP A 474 -22.39 13.03 6.15
N TYR A 475 -22.31 14.16 6.86
CA TYR A 475 -21.89 15.43 6.28
C TYR A 475 -20.50 15.34 5.60
N PHE A 476 -19.52 14.72 6.25
CA PHE A 476 -18.18 14.61 5.68
C PHE A 476 -18.09 13.55 4.58
N ILE A 477 -18.87 12.48 4.64
CA ILE A 477 -18.98 11.51 3.52
C ILE A 477 -19.56 12.22 2.28
N ASP A 478 -20.65 12.97 2.42
CA ASP A 478 -21.28 13.73 1.33
C ASP A 478 -20.32 14.75 0.69
N LYS A 479 -19.39 15.31 1.47
CA LYS A 479 -18.35 16.22 0.95
C LYS A 479 -17.16 15.49 0.33
N MET A 480 -16.85 14.30 0.81
CA MET A 480 -15.73 13.49 0.33
C MET A 480 -15.99 12.92 -1.07
N ILE A 481 -17.17 12.33 -1.30
CA ILE A 481 -17.46 11.63 -2.56
C ILE A 481 -17.22 12.48 -3.80
N PRO A 482 -17.72 13.74 -3.91
CA PRO A 482 -17.44 14.59 -5.06
C PRO A 482 -15.93 14.88 -5.27
N CYS A 483 -15.16 14.95 -4.18
CA CYS A 483 -13.70 15.13 -4.27
C CYS A 483 -13.03 13.90 -4.89
N LEU A 484 -13.44 12.69 -4.51
CA LEU A 484 -12.90 11.45 -5.07
C LEU A 484 -13.28 11.28 -6.54
N GLU A 485 -14.53 11.59 -6.91
CA GLU A 485 -14.97 11.55 -8.32
C GLU A 485 -14.18 12.51 -9.20
N GLU A 486 -13.86 13.72 -8.70
CA GLU A 486 -13.05 14.69 -9.47
C GLU A 486 -11.62 14.18 -9.69
N VAL A 487 -11.04 13.48 -8.70
CA VAL A 487 -9.74 12.83 -8.87
C VAL A 487 -9.81 11.75 -9.97
N GLU A 488 -10.84 10.90 -9.96
CA GLU A 488 -11.04 9.89 -11.01
C GLU A 488 -11.18 10.53 -12.40
N LYS A 489 -11.97 11.59 -12.53
CA LYS A 489 -12.14 12.35 -13.79
C LYS A 489 -10.83 12.94 -14.29
N ALA A 490 -10.05 13.53 -13.38
CA ALA A 490 -8.75 14.10 -13.74
C ALA A 490 -7.76 13.03 -14.21
N HIS A 491 -7.77 11.83 -13.63
CA HIS A 491 -6.95 10.71 -14.11
C HIS A 491 -7.36 10.25 -15.52
N ILE A 492 -8.65 10.22 -15.83
CA ILE A 492 -9.14 9.91 -17.17
C ILE A 492 -8.63 10.93 -18.20
N ASP A 493 -8.60 12.22 -17.82
CA ASP A 493 -8.21 13.30 -18.71
C ASP A 493 -6.70 13.38 -18.92
N ILE A 494 -5.91 13.12 -17.87
CA ILE A 494 -4.47 13.43 -17.84
C ILE A 494 -3.59 12.18 -17.89
N LEU A 495 -4.03 11.06 -17.28
CA LEU A 495 -3.21 9.86 -17.05
C LEU A 495 -3.80 8.56 -17.64
N PRO A 496 -4.31 8.52 -18.87
CA PRO A 496 -4.65 7.23 -19.48
C PRO A 496 -3.39 6.37 -19.64
N THR A 497 -3.55 5.03 -19.53
CA THR A 497 -2.44 4.07 -19.39
C THR A 497 -2.63 2.89 -20.34
N ALA A 498 -2.08 2.96 -21.53
CA ALA A 498 -2.23 1.93 -22.57
C ALA A 498 -1.52 0.62 -22.20
N PHE A 499 -0.33 0.68 -21.59
CA PHE A 499 0.41 -0.52 -21.18
C PHE A 499 -0.29 -1.22 -20.03
N LEU A 500 -0.61 -0.51 -18.94
CA LEU A 500 -1.35 -1.08 -17.82
C LEU A 500 -2.70 -1.66 -18.29
N SER A 501 -3.44 -0.93 -19.11
CA SER A 501 -4.75 -1.39 -19.62
C SER A 501 -4.64 -2.68 -20.41
N SER A 502 -3.55 -2.89 -21.15
CA SER A 502 -3.38 -4.12 -21.93
C SER A 502 -3.18 -5.38 -21.08
N VAL A 503 -2.72 -5.23 -19.84
CA VAL A 503 -2.47 -6.34 -18.90
C VAL A 503 -3.54 -6.44 -17.80
N ILE A 504 -4.68 -5.82 -18.01
CA ILE A 504 -5.88 -5.92 -17.17
C ILE A 504 -7.05 -6.45 -18.00
N ASP A 505 -7.65 -7.53 -17.51
CA ASP A 505 -8.74 -8.24 -18.19
C ASP A 505 -9.92 -7.32 -18.48
N ASP A 506 -10.61 -7.60 -19.57
CA ASP A 506 -11.71 -6.86 -20.16
C ASP A 506 -11.31 -5.55 -20.86
N CYS A 507 -10.18 -4.93 -20.53
CA CYS A 507 -9.75 -3.70 -21.20
C CYS A 507 -9.50 -3.90 -22.70
N MET A 508 -8.85 -5.02 -23.07
CA MET A 508 -8.59 -5.35 -24.47
C MET A 508 -9.87 -5.68 -25.22
N GLU A 509 -10.78 -6.46 -24.65
CA GLU A 509 -12.08 -6.84 -25.24
C GLU A 509 -13.00 -5.62 -25.40
N LYS A 510 -13.02 -4.74 -24.39
CA LYS A 510 -13.80 -3.52 -24.42
C LYS A 510 -13.18 -2.44 -25.33
N GLY A 511 -11.88 -2.50 -25.60
CA GLY A 511 -11.11 -1.42 -26.25
C GLY A 511 -11.17 -0.14 -25.41
N MET A 512 -10.95 -0.26 -24.12
CA MET A 512 -11.17 0.81 -23.14
C MET A 512 -10.05 0.87 -22.11
N ASP A 513 -9.55 2.08 -21.86
CA ASP A 513 -8.55 2.32 -20.83
C ASP A 513 -9.06 1.96 -19.43
N VAL A 514 -8.20 1.42 -18.60
CA VAL A 514 -8.52 1.01 -17.23
C VAL A 514 -9.04 2.18 -16.39
N THR A 515 -8.55 3.40 -16.60
CA THR A 515 -9.03 4.61 -15.89
C THR A 515 -10.48 4.97 -16.24
N ARG A 516 -10.99 4.51 -17.37
CA ARG A 516 -12.37 4.72 -17.84
C ARG A 516 -13.33 3.60 -17.43
N GLY A 517 -12.90 2.65 -16.60
CA GLY A 517 -13.72 1.50 -16.24
C GLY A 517 -13.57 0.29 -17.18
N GLY A 518 -12.43 0.19 -17.87
CA GLY A 518 -12.14 -0.94 -18.76
C GLY A 518 -12.02 -2.27 -18.04
N ALA A 519 -11.56 -2.30 -16.80
CA ALA A 519 -11.40 -3.50 -15.99
C ALA A 519 -12.73 -4.23 -15.74
N HIS A 520 -12.64 -5.52 -15.38
CA HIS A 520 -13.80 -6.32 -14.97
C HIS A 520 -14.42 -5.77 -13.69
N TYR A 521 -13.60 -5.57 -12.64
CA TYR A 521 -14.01 -4.91 -11.39
C TYR A 521 -13.42 -3.50 -11.31
N ASN A 522 -14.24 -2.54 -10.85
CA ASN A 522 -13.89 -1.11 -10.78
C ASN A 522 -14.24 -0.54 -9.41
N LEU A 523 -13.55 -0.98 -8.37
CA LEU A 523 -13.81 -0.57 -6.99
C LEU A 523 -13.10 0.76 -6.63
N SER A 524 -13.50 1.38 -5.53
CA SER A 524 -12.78 2.49 -4.90
C SER A 524 -12.72 2.29 -3.39
N GLY A 525 -11.51 2.22 -2.84
CA GLY A 525 -11.26 1.90 -1.44
C GLY A 525 -11.09 3.15 -0.58
N ILE A 526 -11.73 3.18 0.59
CA ILE A 526 -11.65 4.25 1.59
C ILE A 526 -11.24 3.66 2.93
N GLN A 527 -10.19 4.19 3.54
CA GLN A 527 -9.71 3.76 4.85
C GLN A 527 -10.45 4.47 5.97
N MET A 528 -11.03 3.71 6.88
CA MET A 528 -11.57 4.21 8.14
C MET A 528 -10.45 4.25 9.20
N ILE A 529 -10.07 5.42 9.63
CA ILE A 529 -9.02 5.68 10.62
C ILE A 529 -9.67 6.09 11.93
N GLN A 530 -9.51 5.53 12.93
CA GLN A 530 -9.02 4.54 13.83
C GLN A 530 -10.18 4.07 14.73
N VAL A 531 -10.57 2.82 14.61
CA VAL A 531 -11.70 2.26 15.38
C VAL A 531 -11.37 2.14 16.87
N ALA A 532 -10.13 1.83 17.24
CA ALA A 532 -9.75 1.65 18.63
C ALA A 532 -9.91 2.92 19.47
N ASN A 533 -9.35 4.05 19.00
CA ASN A 533 -9.51 5.34 19.68
C ASN A 533 -10.99 5.79 19.75
N LEU A 534 -11.75 5.51 18.68
CA LEU A 534 -13.18 5.82 18.63
C LEU A 534 -13.95 4.99 19.66
N ALA A 535 -13.75 3.67 19.69
CA ALA A 535 -14.40 2.77 20.64
C ALA A 535 -14.05 3.14 22.09
N ASP A 536 -12.79 3.41 22.38
CA ASP A 536 -12.30 3.80 23.70
C ASP A 536 -12.92 5.15 24.16
N SER A 537 -13.02 6.12 23.25
CA SER A 537 -13.63 7.42 23.55
C SER A 537 -15.14 7.30 23.82
N LEU A 538 -15.87 6.56 22.97
CA LEU A 538 -17.30 6.35 23.14
C LEU A 538 -17.62 5.50 24.39
N ALA A 539 -16.80 4.49 24.67
CA ALA A 539 -16.93 3.68 25.89
C ALA A 539 -16.72 4.51 27.17
N ALA A 540 -15.73 5.40 27.17
CA ALA A 540 -15.48 6.30 28.27
C ALA A 540 -16.64 7.27 28.48
N LEU A 541 -17.16 7.88 27.43
CA LEU A 541 -18.33 8.76 27.47
C LEU A 541 -19.55 8.01 27.98
N LYS A 542 -19.88 6.86 27.39
CA LYS A 542 -21.02 6.05 27.81
C LYS A 542 -20.94 5.72 29.30
N LYS A 543 -19.84 5.14 29.76
CA LYS A 543 -19.69 4.69 31.15
C LYS A 543 -19.56 5.83 32.14
N LEU A 544 -18.64 6.77 31.93
CA LEU A 544 -18.26 7.74 32.96
C LEU A 544 -19.11 8.99 32.97
N VAL A 545 -19.66 9.41 31.80
CA VAL A 545 -20.50 10.62 31.68
C VAL A 545 -21.98 10.26 31.78
N TYR A 546 -22.47 9.31 31.01
CA TYR A 546 -23.90 9.04 30.92
C TYR A 546 -24.41 8.02 31.96
N ASP A 547 -23.76 6.85 32.10
CA ASP A 547 -24.22 5.76 32.93
C ASP A 547 -23.89 6.00 34.42
N GLU A 548 -22.62 6.20 34.76
CA GLU A 548 -22.15 6.36 36.14
C GLU A 548 -22.15 7.82 36.63
N LYS A 549 -22.23 8.79 35.71
CA LYS A 549 -22.23 10.24 36.02
C LYS A 549 -21.08 10.67 36.93
N LYS A 550 -19.90 10.07 36.74
CA LYS A 550 -18.68 10.38 37.51
C LYS A 550 -17.90 11.56 36.94
N ILE A 551 -18.14 11.89 35.67
CA ILE A 551 -17.53 13.02 34.99
C ILE A 551 -18.69 13.88 34.44
N ASP A 552 -18.71 15.16 34.83
CA ASP A 552 -19.65 16.12 34.26
C ASP A 552 -19.27 16.45 32.82
N ALA A 553 -20.28 16.53 31.94
CA ALA A 553 -20.07 16.73 30.51
C ALA A 553 -19.43 18.11 30.20
N ALA A 554 -19.86 19.18 30.91
CA ALA A 554 -19.29 20.52 30.72
C ALA A 554 -17.85 20.63 31.23
N ASP A 555 -17.54 19.95 32.35
CA ASP A 555 -16.18 19.88 32.87
C ASP A 555 -15.25 19.12 31.92
N LEU A 556 -15.73 18.03 31.34
CA LEU A 556 -14.96 17.28 30.33
C LEU A 556 -14.77 18.10 29.05
N GLU A 557 -15.79 18.77 28.56
CA GLU A 557 -15.70 19.68 27.40
C GLU A 557 -14.60 20.73 27.61
N LYS A 558 -14.57 21.33 28.80
CA LYS A 558 -13.52 22.30 29.20
C LYS A 558 -12.15 21.65 29.24
N ALA A 559 -12.02 20.49 29.87
CA ALA A 559 -10.76 19.76 29.98
C ALA A 559 -10.17 19.39 28.61
N LEU A 560 -11.01 18.99 27.65
CA LEU A 560 -10.61 18.71 26.27
C LEU A 560 -10.05 19.96 25.57
N LYS A 561 -10.73 21.12 25.73
CA LYS A 561 -10.26 22.41 25.18
C LYS A 561 -8.91 22.86 25.78
N GLU A 562 -8.68 22.54 27.05
CA GLU A 562 -7.45 22.86 27.79
C GLU A 562 -6.37 21.77 27.66
N ASN A 563 -6.57 20.73 26.83
CA ASN A 563 -5.66 19.60 26.69
C ASN A 563 -5.31 18.96 28.05
N PHE A 564 -6.29 18.85 28.94
CA PHE A 564 -6.17 18.32 30.31
C PHE A 564 -5.16 19.05 31.21
N SER A 565 -4.68 20.25 30.87
CA SER A 565 -3.58 20.94 31.57
C SER A 565 -3.78 21.09 33.10
N ASN A 566 -5.04 21.20 33.56
CA ASN A 566 -5.39 21.26 34.98
C ASN A 566 -6.31 20.10 35.41
N ASN A 567 -6.42 19.05 34.61
CA ASN A 567 -7.41 17.98 34.77
C ASN A 567 -6.80 16.57 34.65
N GLU A 568 -5.55 16.39 35.17
CA GLU A 568 -4.86 15.11 35.04
C GLU A 568 -5.63 13.96 35.75
N VAL A 569 -6.30 14.22 36.87
CA VAL A 569 -7.12 13.20 37.56
C VAL A 569 -8.25 12.72 36.65
N MET A 570 -8.95 13.63 35.97
CA MET A 570 -10.00 13.30 34.99
C MET A 570 -9.41 12.50 33.83
N ARG A 571 -8.26 12.92 33.31
CA ARG A 571 -7.55 12.20 32.25
C ARG A 571 -7.21 10.78 32.68
N GLN A 572 -6.69 10.56 33.88
CA GLN A 572 -6.41 9.24 34.44
C GLN A 572 -7.68 8.39 34.63
N MET A 573 -8.81 9.01 34.96
CA MET A 573 -10.10 8.30 34.99
C MET A 573 -10.50 7.80 33.58
N LEU A 574 -10.36 8.63 32.56
CA LEU A 574 -10.63 8.25 31.16
C LEU A 574 -9.72 7.12 30.69
N LEU A 575 -8.44 7.20 31.06
CA LEU A 575 -7.44 6.18 30.68
C LEU A 575 -7.67 4.83 31.37
N ASN A 576 -8.04 4.80 32.65
CA ASN A 576 -7.90 3.59 33.48
C ASN A 576 -9.23 3.06 34.03
N ARG A 577 -10.32 3.85 34.11
CA ARG A 577 -11.62 3.41 34.62
C ARG A 577 -12.60 2.97 33.55
N ALA A 578 -12.47 3.52 32.33
CA ALA A 578 -13.21 3.03 31.19
C ALA A 578 -12.50 1.80 30.59
N PRO A 579 -13.20 0.70 30.31
CA PRO A 579 -12.58 -0.42 29.60
C PRO A 579 -12.16 -0.01 28.19
N LYS A 580 -11.22 -0.74 27.64
CA LYS A 580 -10.58 -0.42 26.36
C LYS A 580 -10.76 -1.55 25.36
N TYR A 581 -10.90 -1.20 24.10
CA TYR A 581 -10.84 -2.10 22.95
C TYR A 581 -9.52 -2.90 22.97
N GLY A 582 -9.56 -4.15 22.57
CA GLY A 582 -8.41 -5.04 22.59
C GLY A 582 -8.22 -5.84 23.87
N ASN A 583 -9.22 -5.83 24.81
CA ASN A 583 -9.16 -6.53 26.09
C ASN A 583 -10.31 -7.54 26.30
N ASP A 584 -10.94 -8.02 25.23
CA ASP A 584 -12.05 -8.97 25.30
C ASP A 584 -13.18 -8.45 26.23
N VAL A 585 -13.63 -7.23 25.95
CA VAL A 585 -14.75 -6.57 26.63
C VAL A 585 -15.86 -6.33 25.61
N GLU A 586 -16.78 -7.28 25.50
CA GLU A 586 -17.79 -7.40 24.45
C GLU A 586 -18.47 -6.07 24.09
N TRP A 587 -19.05 -5.36 25.06
CA TRP A 587 -19.79 -4.13 24.76
C TRP A 587 -18.92 -2.96 24.24
N VAL A 588 -17.62 -2.94 24.54
CA VAL A 588 -16.65 -1.97 23.99
C VAL A 588 -16.28 -2.36 22.56
N ASP A 589 -16.03 -3.63 22.34
CA ASP A 589 -15.67 -4.17 21.03
C ASP A 589 -16.85 -4.01 20.06
N GLU A 590 -18.09 -4.23 20.53
CA GLU A 590 -19.32 -3.96 19.78
C GLU A 590 -19.52 -2.49 19.40
N ILE A 591 -19.09 -1.53 20.22
CA ILE A 591 -19.13 -0.09 19.84
C ILE A 591 -18.22 0.13 18.60
N GLY A 592 -17.03 -0.39 18.60
CA GLY A 592 -16.13 -0.32 17.46
C GLY A 592 -16.72 -0.98 16.21
N ALA A 593 -17.23 -2.19 16.36
CA ALA A 593 -17.89 -2.94 15.28
C ALA A 593 -19.10 -2.20 14.70
N LYS A 594 -19.97 -1.65 15.55
CA LYS A 594 -21.13 -0.85 15.15
C LYS A 594 -20.75 0.33 14.23
N TRP A 595 -19.76 1.10 14.63
CA TRP A 595 -19.40 2.31 13.87
C TRP A 595 -18.59 1.98 12.61
N ALA A 596 -17.78 0.94 12.60
CA ALA A 596 -17.14 0.45 11.40
C ALA A 596 -18.19 -0.02 10.36
N LEU A 597 -19.15 -0.81 10.79
CA LEU A 597 -20.23 -1.30 9.92
C LEU A 597 -21.16 -0.16 9.45
N ASN A 598 -21.45 0.82 10.32
CA ASN A 598 -22.24 1.98 9.95
C ASN A 598 -21.54 2.79 8.85
N PHE A 599 -20.24 3.08 8.98
CA PHE A 599 -19.44 3.76 7.95
C PHE A 599 -19.45 3.02 6.62
N ARG A 600 -19.18 1.72 6.64
CA ARG A 600 -19.21 0.86 5.45
C ARG A 600 -20.59 0.90 4.76
N ASN A 601 -21.68 0.78 5.53
CA ASN A 601 -23.03 0.77 4.98
C ASN A 601 -23.44 2.13 4.37
N LYS A 602 -22.91 3.24 4.90
CA LYS A 602 -23.10 4.57 4.30
C LYS A 602 -22.40 4.70 2.95
N LEU A 603 -21.18 4.21 2.84
CA LEU A 603 -20.40 4.25 1.58
C LEU A 603 -21.03 3.41 0.47
N ARG A 604 -21.65 2.28 0.79
CA ARG A 604 -22.35 1.42 -0.20
C ARG A 604 -23.54 2.11 -0.90
N LYS A 605 -23.98 3.25 -0.42
CA LYS A 605 -25.05 4.03 -1.08
C LYS A 605 -24.56 4.81 -2.29
N TYR A 606 -23.26 4.94 -2.47
CA TYR A 606 -22.63 5.68 -3.55
C TYR A 606 -22.01 4.73 -4.57
N THR A 607 -21.97 5.18 -5.80
CA THR A 607 -21.27 4.53 -6.91
C THR A 607 -20.14 5.44 -7.36
N ASN A 608 -18.97 4.91 -7.62
CA ASN A 608 -17.83 5.69 -8.09
C ASN A 608 -18.00 6.11 -9.56
N TYR A 609 -17.13 6.98 -10.06
CA TYR A 609 -17.23 7.51 -11.42
C TYR A 609 -17.10 6.44 -12.52
N ARG A 610 -16.52 5.27 -12.21
CA ARG A 610 -16.39 4.10 -13.11
C ARG A 610 -17.51 3.07 -12.96
N ASN A 611 -18.61 3.45 -12.27
CA ASN A 611 -19.78 2.62 -11.96
C ASN A 611 -19.50 1.41 -11.03
N GLY A 612 -18.44 1.48 -10.23
CA GLY A 612 -18.11 0.49 -9.21
C GLY A 612 -18.54 0.91 -7.80
N GLU A 613 -18.42 0.01 -6.85
CA GLU A 613 -18.72 0.27 -5.45
C GLU A 613 -17.58 0.97 -4.72
N TYR A 614 -17.92 1.80 -3.72
CA TYR A 614 -17.00 2.18 -2.66
C TYR A 614 -16.97 1.09 -1.60
N HIS A 615 -15.77 0.65 -1.23
CA HIS A 615 -15.57 -0.32 -0.16
C HIS A 615 -14.57 0.18 0.88
N THR A 616 -14.57 -0.45 2.06
CA THR A 616 -13.79 0.05 3.18
C THR A 616 -12.56 -0.78 3.47
N GLY A 617 -11.53 -0.10 3.97
CA GLY A 617 -10.37 -0.70 4.60
C GLY A 617 -10.16 -0.15 6.01
N MET A 618 -9.46 -0.90 6.81
CA MET A 618 -9.10 -0.54 8.18
C MET A 618 -7.60 -0.72 8.37
N TYR A 619 -6.82 0.21 7.78
CA TYR A 619 -5.37 0.27 7.89
C TYR A 619 -4.87 1.71 7.77
N THR A 620 -3.70 2.02 8.29
CA THR A 620 -3.22 3.40 8.44
C THR A 620 -1.97 3.73 7.65
N VAL A 621 -1.18 2.75 7.24
CA VAL A 621 0.20 3.01 6.81
C VAL A 621 0.92 3.75 7.96
N SER A 622 1.45 4.94 7.76
CA SER A 622 1.91 5.83 8.86
C SER A 622 0.95 7.00 9.14
N ALA A 623 -0.24 7.00 8.52
CA ALA A 623 -1.20 8.10 8.64
C ALA A 623 -1.75 8.35 10.06
N HIS A 624 -1.67 7.36 10.96
CA HIS A 624 -2.08 7.53 12.36
C HIS A 624 -1.30 8.63 13.08
N VAL A 625 -0.05 8.92 12.66
CA VAL A 625 0.74 10.04 13.18
C VAL A 625 0.18 11.38 12.70
N PRO A 626 0.20 11.73 11.37
CA PRO A 626 -0.28 13.03 10.91
C PRO A 626 -1.79 13.22 11.10
N MET A 627 -2.59 12.17 11.14
CA MET A 627 -4.00 12.28 11.48
C MET A 627 -4.22 12.54 12.97
N GLY A 628 -3.37 12.00 13.85
CA GLY A 628 -3.33 12.35 15.27
C GLY A 628 -2.97 13.82 15.50
N GLU A 629 -2.02 14.38 14.71
CA GLU A 629 -1.67 15.81 14.73
C GLU A 629 -2.88 16.72 14.44
N ASN A 630 -3.89 16.23 13.70
CA ASN A 630 -5.09 16.98 13.38
C ASN A 630 -6.19 16.88 14.44
N VAL A 631 -6.05 16.05 15.48
CA VAL A 631 -7.05 15.82 16.52
C VAL A 631 -6.59 16.43 17.84
N GLY A 632 -7.50 17.17 18.50
CA GLY A 632 -7.32 17.69 19.84
C GLY A 632 -7.27 16.59 20.90
N ALA A 633 -7.31 16.97 22.18
CA ALA A 633 -7.49 16.00 23.26
C ALA A 633 -8.77 15.20 23.07
N SER A 634 -8.77 13.91 23.41
CA SER A 634 -9.90 13.01 23.17
C SER A 634 -10.36 12.26 24.43
N CYS A 635 -11.59 11.77 24.39
CA CYS A 635 -12.26 11.17 25.56
C CYS A 635 -11.71 9.81 25.98
N ASP A 636 -10.81 9.20 25.20
CA ASP A 636 -10.01 8.06 25.61
C ASP A 636 -8.83 8.41 26.54
N GLY A 637 -8.63 9.72 26.82
CA GLY A 637 -7.52 10.23 27.63
C GLY A 637 -6.26 10.59 26.83
N ARG A 638 -6.32 10.60 25.50
CA ARG A 638 -5.23 10.98 24.60
C ARG A 638 -5.03 12.50 24.63
N LEU A 639 -3.78 12.95 24.67
CA LEU A 639 -3.43 14.36 24.55
C LEU A 639 -3.55 14.86 23.11
N ALA A 640 -3.79 16.14 22.93
CA ALA A 640 -3.86 16.77 21.63
C ALA A 640 -2.61 16.52 20.81
N GLN A 641 -2.78 16.31 19.50
CA GLN A 641 -1.72 16.16 18.49
C GLN A 641 -0.81 14.95 18.66
N THR A 642 -1.03 14.07 19.64
CA THR A 642 -0.31 12.79 19.73
C THR A 642 -0.83 11.78 18.71
N PRO A 643 -0.04 10.76 18.29
CA PRO A 643 -0.50 9.74 17.36
C PRO A 643 -1.78 9.03 17.81
N LEU A 644 -2.61 8.64 16.85
CA LEU A 644 -3.68 7.66 17.05
C LEU A 644 -3.10 6.25 17.14
N ALA A 645 -3.93 5.23 17.40
CA ALA A 645 -3.50 3.84 17.36
C ALA A 645 -2.95 3.48 15.96
N ASP A 646 -1.96 2.60 15.92
CA ASP A 646 -1.39 2.09 14.68
C ASP A 646 -2.29 1.03 14.03
N GLY A 647 -1.96 0.59 12.83
CA GLY A 647 -2.69 -0.44 12.11
C GLY A 647 -4.07 0.04 11.67
N GLY A 648 -5.10 -0.50 12.16
CA GLY A 648 -6.51 -0.18 11.85
C GLY A 648 -7.43 -1.04 12.70
N LEU A 649 -7.00 -2.28 12.94
CA LEU A 649 -7.66 -3.24 13.83
C LEU A 649 -7.00 -3.30 15.21
N SER A 650 -5.79 -2.74 15.34
CA SER A 650 -4.98 -2.79 16.56
C SER A 650 -5.61 -1.96 17.69
N ALA A 651 -5.40 -2.40 18.93
CA ALA A 651 -5.72 -1.61 20.11
C ALA A 651 -4.83 -0.36 20.22
N VAL A 652 -5.25 0.63 21.01
CA VAL A 652 -4.37 1.76 21.35
C VAL A 652 -3.16 1.23 22.11
N TYR A 653 -1.97 1.65 21.71
CA TYR A 653 -0.71 1.19 22.28
C TYR A 653 -0.67 1.38 23.80
N GLY A 654 -0.24 0.33 24.51
CA GLY A 654 -0.19 0.29 25.97
C GLY A 654 -1.57 0.16 26.66
N ARG A 655 -2.64 -0.16 25.92
CA ARG A 655 -3.99 -0.34 26.44
C ARG A 655 -4.51 -1.77 26.34
N ASP A 656 -3.86 -2.62 25.60
CA ASP A 656 -4.11 -4.06 25.40
C ASP A 656 -3.46 -4.89 26.54
N LEU A 657 -4.04 -4.80 27.72
CA LEU A 657 -3.43 -5.29 28.96
C LEU A 657 -3.71 -6.78 29.24
N LYS A 658 -4.64 -7.42 28.52
CA LYS A 658 -5.04 -8.82 28.75
C LYS A 658 -4.36 -9.84 27.82
N GLY A 659 -3.34 -9.38 27.10
CA GLY A 659 -2.53 -10.26 26.25
C GLY A 659 -3.07 -10.43 24.81
N PRO A 660 -2.28 -11.09 23.94
CA PRO A 660 -2.54 -11.12 22.50
C PRO A 660 -3.81 -11.87 22.13
N THR A 661 -4.19 -12.92 22.85
CA THR A 661 -5.44 -13.67 22.61
C THR A 661 -6.68 -12.81 22.87
N ALA A 662 -6.64 -11.92 23.88
CA ALA A 662 -7.74 -10.99 24.13
C ALA A 662 -7.89 -9.96 22.99
N VAL A 663 -6.77 -9.54 22.40
CA VAL A 663 -6.80 -8.67 21.20
C VAL A 663 -7.47 -9.40 20.03
N LEU A 664 -7.11 -10.67 19.76
CA LEU A 664 -7.75 -11.44 18.69
C LEU A 664 -9.28 -11.53 18.91
N LYS A 665 -9.72 -11.79 20.11
CA LYS A 665 -11.16 -11.84 20.44
C LYS A 665 -11.85 -10.50 20.23
N SER A 666 -11.24 -9.40 20.65
CA SER A 666 -11.80 -8.06 20.39
C SER A 666 -11.93 -7.77 18.90
N VAL A 667 -10.90 -8.09 18.10
CA VAL A 667 -10.92 -7.91 16.64
C VAL A 667 -11.99 -8.77 15.97
N SER A 668 -12.26 -9.98 16.50
CA SER A 668 -13.26 -10.89 15.91
C SER A 668 -14.71 -10.38 15.98
N HIS A 669 -14.98 -9.33 16.74
CA HIS A 669 -16.29 -8.64 16.73
C HIS A 669 -16.51 -7.77 15.47
N LEU A 670 -15.43 -7.39 14.77
CA LEU A 670 -15.51 -6.57 13.57
C LEU A 670 -16.03 -7.39 12.38
N ASP A 671 -16.98 -6.84 11.66
CA ASP A 671 -17.49 -7.46 10.44
C ASP A 671 -16.44 -7.38 9.31
N ASN A 672 -16.08 -8.51 8.73
CA ASN A 672 -15.07 -8.59 7.67
C ASN A 672 -15.46 -7.86 6.38
N SER A 673 -16.75 -7.55 6.19
CA SER A 673 -17.18 -6.67 5.10
C SER A 673 -16.63 -5.24 5.21
N CYS A 674 -16.16 -4.84 6.40
CA CYS A 674 -15.46 -3.57 6.64
C CYS A 674 -14.00 -3.57 6.19
N THR A 675 -13.43 -4.74 5.88
CA THR A 675 -12.02 -4.93 5.55
C THR A 675 -11.77 -5.47 4.14
N THR A 676 -12.76 -5.37 3.24
CA THR A 676 -12.62 -5.79 1.83
C THR A 676 -11.55 -5.02 1.06
N ASN A 677 -11.21 -3.80 1.51
CA ASN A 677 -10.04 -3.04 1.04
C ASN A 677 -8.83 -3.18 1.97
N GLY A 678 -8.75 -4.27 2.74
CA GLY A 678 -7.69 -4.56 3.70
C GLY A 678 -8.04 -4.21 5.14
N GLY A 679 -7.58 -5.06 6.05
CA GLY A 679 -7.61 -4.82 7.49
C GLY A 679 -6.23 -5.10 8.05
N LEU A 680 -5.78 -4.36 9.08
CA LEU A 680 -4.42 -4.47 9.56
C LEU A 680 -4.36 -4.58 11.07
N LEU A 681 -3.90 -5.75 11.56
CA LEU A 681 -3.60 -6.00 12.95
C LEU A 681 -2.08 -6.09 13.15
N ASN A 682 -1.53 -5.16 13.95
CA ASN A 682 -0.13 -5.19 14.37
C ASN A 682 0.00 -5.85 15.74
N MET A 683 1.03 -6.69 15.89
CA MET A 683 1.48 -7.17 17.20
C MET A 683 3.00 -7.14 17.28
N LYS A 684 3.54 -6.98 18.48
CA LYS A 684 4.97 -7.01 18.75
C LYS A 684 5.29 -8.09 19.77
N PHE A 685 6.22 -8.99 19.40
CA PHE A 685 6.69 -10.06 20.28
C PHE A 685 8.19 -9.93 20.55
N LEU A 686 8.62 -10.41 21.70
CA LEU A 686 10.04 -10.48 22.03
C LEU A 686 10.71 -11.64 21.27
N PRO A 687 11.93 -11.46 20.74
CA PRO A 687 12.66 -12.52 20.03
C PRO A 687 12.86 -13.78 20.87
N GLU A 688 12.90 -13.64 22.19
CA GLU A 688 13.05 -14.74 23.15
C GLU A 688 11.96 -15.80 23.04
N PHE A 689 10.75 -15.39 22.68
CA PHE A 689 9.60 -16.28 22.53
C PHE A 689 9.83 -17.38 21.48
N PHE A 690 10.58 -17.05 20.41
CA PHE A 690 10.79 -17.92 19.25
C PHE A 690 12.06 -18.80 19.34
N LYS A 691 12.82 -18.74 20.44
CA LYS A 691 14.09 -19.48 20.56
C LYS A 691 13.95 -21.00 20.71
N THR A 692 12.77 -21.48 21.04
CA THR A 692 12.51 -22.91 21.28
C THR A 692 11.43 -23.44 20.33
N GLU A 693 11.50 -24.72 19.99
CA GLU A 693 10.43 -25.38 19.21
C GLU A 693 9.06 -25.28 19.91
N SER A 694 9.04 -25.37 21.26
CA SER A 694 7.82 -25.15 22.02
C SER A 694 7.25 -23.75 21.84
N GLY A 695 8.10 -22.71 21.68
CA GLY A 695 7.64 -21.37 21.35
C GLY A 695 7.04 -21.29 19.95
N ILE A 696 7.68 -21.94 18.98
CA ILE A 696 7.17 -22.04 17.61
C ILE A 696 5.82 -22.76 17.58
N ASP A 697 5.68 -23.90 18.31
CA ASP A 697 4.43 -24.65 18.39
C ASP A 697 3.29 -23.85 19.05
N LYS A 698 3.58 -23.11 20.12
CA LYS A 698 2.60 -22.22 20.76
C LYS A 698 2.15 -21.12 19.79
N PHE A 699 3.10 -20.54 19.05
CA PHE A 699 2.78 -19.52 18.07
C PHE A 699 1.97 -20.06 16.89
N ALA A 700 2.27 -21.31 16.45
CA ALA A 700 1.45 -21.98 15.43
C ALA A 700 0.00 -22.18 15.92
N ASN A 701 -0.21 -22.58 17.19
CA ASN A 701 -1.55 -22.67 17.78
C ASN A 701 -2.25 -21.30 17.87
N PHE A 702 -1.50 -20.24 18.18
CA PHE A 702 -2.03 -18.87 18.15
C PHE A 702 -2.48 -18.47 16.73
N MET A 703 -1.71 -18.85 15.72
CA MET A 703 -2.07 -18.61 14.32
C MET A 703 -3.28 -19.46 13.87
N ARG A 704 -3.45 -20.67 14.40
CA ARG A 704 -4.69 -21.45 14.19
C ARG A 704 -5.91 -20.75 14.82
N THR A 705 -5.74 -20.20 16.04
CA THR A 705 -6.79 -19.39 16.69
C THR A 705 -7.14 -18.13 15.87
N PHE A 706 -6.15 -17.47 15.29
CA PHE A 706 -6.37 -16.35 14.35
C PHE A 706 -7.26 -16.77 13.17
N VAL A 707 -7.02 -17.97 12.60
CA VAL A 707 -7.84 -18.50 11.49
C VAL A 707 -9.27 -18.81 11.99
N ASP A 708 -9.39 -19.48 13.13
CA ASP A 708 -10.69 -19.90 13.69
C ASP A 708 -11.60 -18.70 14.03
N LEU A 709 -11.01 -17.63 14.54
CA LEU A 709 -11.72 -16.39 14.88
C LEU A 709 -12.04 -15.50 13.66
N GLU A 710 -11.74 -15.95 12.44
CA GLU A 710 -12.00 -15.23 11.19
C GLU A 710 -11.42 -13.81 11.15
N ILE A 711 -10.24 -13.61 11.74
CA ILE A 711 -9.54 -12.32 11.66
C ILE A 711 -8.86 -12.22 10.30
N PRO A 712 -9.03 -11.11 9.57
CA PRO A 712 -8.61 -11.06 8.15
C PRO A 712 -7.10 -11.01 7.95
N HIS A 713 -6.37 -10.35 8.86
CA HIS A 713 -4.94 -10.09 8.72
C HIS A 713 -4.24 -9.97 10.07
N ILE A 714 -2.98 -10.39 10.10
CA ILE A 714 -2.06 -10.15 11.22
C ILE A 714 -0.61 -10.02 10.73
N GLN A 715 0.13 -9.12 11.36
CA GLN A 715 1.57 -8.97 11.13
C GLN A 715 2.31 -8.74 12.44
N PHE A 716 3.64 -8.96 12.41
CA PHE A 716 4.43 -8.98 13.63
C PHE A 716 5.70 -8.13 13.52
N ASN A 717 6.01 -7.40 14.59
CA ASN A 717 7.36 -6.95 14.90
C ASN A 717 7.99 -7.92 15.90
N VAL A 718 9.17 -8.43 15.57
CA VAL A 718 9.96 -9.27 16.48
C VAL A 718 11.25 -8.53 16.79
N VAL A 719 11.21 -7.64 17.78
CA VAL A 719 12.29 -6.70 18.11
C VAL A 719 12.23 -6.31 19.58
N ARG A 720 13.39 -6.08 20.19
CA ARG A 720 13.46 -5.56 21.56
C ARG A 720 13.34 -4.04 21.58
N LYS A 721 12.68 -3.53 22.62
CA LYS A 721 12.57 -2.08 22.84
C LYS A 721 13.94 -1.42 23.01
N GLU A 722 14.87 -2.10 23.68
CA GLU A 722 16.24 -1.64 23.89
C GLU A 722 17.01 -1.45 22.58
N ASP A 723 16.83 -2.36 21.60
CA ASP A 723 17.47 -2.26 20.30
C ASP A 723 16.94 -1.04 19.50
N LEU A 724 15.65 -0.76 19.59
CA LEU A 724 15.04 0.42 18.97
C LEU A 724 15.55 1.73 19.63
N LEU A 725 15.64 1.76 20.97
CA LEU A 725 16.18 2.91 21.70
C LEU A 725 17.65 3.16 21.33
N ASN A 726 18.46 2.10 21.27
CA ASN A 726 19.86 2.19 20.88
C ASN A 726 20.00 2.64 19.42
N ALA A 727 19.16 2.14 18.52
CA ALA A 727 19.16 2.54 17.11
C ALA A 727 18.80 4.03 16.93
N LYS A 728 17.91 4.57 17.76
CA LYS A 728 17.58 6.00 17.77
C LYS A 728 18.76 6.87 18.21
N ILE A 729 19.55 6.39 19.20
CA ILE A 729 20.72 7.12 19.73
C ILE A 729 21.95 6.96 18.82
N HIS A 730 22.14 5.77 18.23
CA HIS A 730 23.32 5.41 17.45
C HIS A 730 22.94 4.92 16.04
N PRO A 731 22.25 5.74 15.20
CA PRO A 731 21.67 5.29 13.93
C PRO A 731 22.68 4.65 12.98
N ASP A 732 23.92 5.10 12.97
CA ASP A 732 24.97 4.56 12.10
C ASP A 732 25.31 3.09 12.37
N GLN A 733 25.12 2.61 13.59
CA GLN A 733 25.37 1.22 13.99
C GLN A 733 24.21 0.28 13.63
N TYR A 734 23.01 0.84 13.33
CA TYR A 734 21.76 0.12 13.11
C TYR A 734 21.14 0.40 11.74
N ARG A 735 21.95 0.76 10.74
CA ARG A 735 21.46 1.12 9.39
C ARG A 735 20.63 0.04 8.70
N SER A 736 20.86 -1.23 9.04
CA SER A 736 20.12 -2.36 8.50
C SER A 736 18.93 -2.81 9.36
N LEU A 737 18.70 -2.17 10.52
CA LEU A 737 17.58 -2.51 11.39
C LEU A 737 16.26 -2.15 10.69
N THR A 738 15.45 -3.16 10.44
CA THR A 738 14.12 -2.99 9.86
C THR A 738 13.05 -3.14 10.92
N VAL A 739 11.92 -2.47 10.71
CA VAL A 739 10.72 -2.58 11.53
C VAL A 739 9.47 -2.67 10.65
N ARG A 740 8.48 -3.39 11.14
CA ARG A 740 7.16 -3.40 10.52
C ARG A 740 6.37 -2.17 10.96
N VAL A 741 6.05 -1.28 10.04
CA VAL A 741 5.30 -0.06 10.34
C VAL A 741 3.80 -0.38 10.41
N ALA A 742 3.13 -0.44 9.29
CA ALA A 742 1.76 -0.90 9.17
C ALA A 742 1.50 -1.36 7.72
N GLY A 743 1.60 -2.66 7.48
CA GLY A 743 1.48 -3.28 6.16
C GLY A 743 2.76 -3.30 5.33
N TYR A 744 3.83 -2.66 5.78
CA TYR A 744 5.13 -2.64 5.09
C TYR A 744 6.29 -2.55 6.09
N THR A 745 7.47 -2.92 5.62
CA THR A 745 8.72 -2.86 6.38
C THR A 745 9.56 -1.65 5.93
N ALA A 746 10.18 -0.97 6.86
CA ALA A 746 11.08 0.15 6.59
C ALA A 746 12.34 0.07 7.45
N TYR A 747 13.40 0.76 7.05
CA TYR A 747 14.59 0.94 7.89
C TYR A 747 14.25 1.90 9.04
N PHE A 748 14.37 1.42 10.27
CA PHE A 748 14.01 2.19 11.46
C PHE A 748 14.73 3.54 11.54
N THR A 749 16.02 3.56 11.21
CA THR A 749 16.86 4.76 11.29
C THR A 749 16.55 5.80 10.19
N GLU A 750 15.80 5.43 9.15
CA GLU A 750 15.35 6.35 8.08
C GLU A 750 13.98 6.99 8.38
N LEU A 751 13.27 6.54 9.42
CA LEU A 751 11.96 7.07 9.81
C LEU A 751 12.10 8.38 10.62
N ALA A 752 11.08 9.25 10.52
CA ALA A 752 10.99 10.44 11.35
C ALA A 752 10.87 10.09 12.85
N GLY A 753 11.40 10.95 13.73
CA GLY A 753 11.50 10.69 15.17
C GLY A 753 10.16 10.39 15.85
N GLU A 754 9.07 11.03 15.44
CA GLU A 754 7.71 10.81 15.97
C GLU A 754 7.19 9.40 15.69
N LEU A 755 7.43 8.89 14.48
CA LEU A 755 7.05 7.52 14.10
C LEU A 755 7.96 6.49 14.80
N GLN A 756 9.26 6.79 14.97
CA GLN A 756 10.16 5.96 15.77
C GLN A 756 9.66 5.82 17.22
N ASP A 757 9.23 6.93 17.84
CA ASP A 757 8.71 6.94 19.22
C ASP A 757 7.41 6.14 19.33
N GLU A 758 6.53 6.26 18.35
CA GLU A 758 5.29 5.48 18.28
C GLU A 758 5.60 3.97 18.22
N ILE A 759 6.50 3.53 17.34
CA ILE A 759 6.88 2.12 17.21
C ILE A 759 7.51 1.59 18.51
N ILE A 760 8.33 2.39 19.17
CA ILE A 760 8.93 2.05 20.48
C ILE A 760 7.85 1.88 21.56
N ALA A 761 6.78 2.69 21.51
CA ALA A 761 5.70 2.68 22.49
C ALA A 761 4.71 1.53 22.35
N ARG A 762 4.71 0.81 21.22
CA ARG A 762 3.81 -0.35 20.98
C ARG A 762 4.00 -1.42 22.05
N THR A 763 2.89 -2.04 22.48
CA THR A 763 2.89 -3.15 23.45
C THR A 763 3.74 -4.31 22.94
N SER A 764 4.61 -4.85 23.81
CA SER A 764 5.42 -6.03 23.51
C SER A 764 4.94 -7.22 24.34
N TYR A 765 4.73 -8.35 23.68
CA TYR A 765 4.32 -9.59 24.31
C TYR A 765 5.51 -10.54 24.50
N ASP A 766 5.61 -11.13 25.68
CA ASP A 766 6.60 -12.15 26.03
C ASP A 766 5.96 -13.55 26.15
N ASN A 767 4.63 -13.61 26.11
CA ASN A 767 3.84 -14.83 26.23
C ASN A 767 2.50 -14.67 25.48
N ILE A 768 1.84 -15.84 25.22
CA ILE A 768 0.52 -15.96 24.57
C ILE A 768 -0.51 -16.46 25.56
#